data_928afb02271d9c1cb6face34d2184ca0
#
_entry.id   928afb02271d9c1cb6face34d2184ca0
#
_cell.length_a   1.000
_cell.length_b   1.000
_cell.length_c   1.000
_cell.angle_alpha   90.00
_cell.angle_beta   90.00
_cell.angle_gamma   90.00
#
_symmetry.space_group_name_H-M   'P 1'
#
loop_
_entity.id
_entity.type
_entity.pdbx_description
1 polymer ?
#
loop_
_entity_poly.entity_id
_entity_poly.type
_entity_poly.pdbx_seq_one_letter_code
_entity_poly.pdbx_strand_id
1 'polypeptide(L)'
;MHNGHRKQAARDWVKKGQKGRPQTGGVRENMKSLQARYLDRLAELYPTIAAASTEIINLESILNLPKGTEHFLTDIHGEYEAFSHVLKNGSGSVKRKIDDVFGNTLSRQDKQSLATLIYYPAEKMSRILQTEKNPDDWYKITLYRLIAVCRRAASKYTRSKIRKALPKEFAYVLEELLTERGDLQDKESYYDAIVQTIVRVGRAKAFIIALSELIQRLTVDHLHIVGDIYDRGPGPHIIMDKMMTYHSIDVQWGNHDVLWMGAAAGQMGCIANAIRICARYGNLDILEDGYGINLLPLATFAINTYGDDPCTCFQLKGSDSYSASEREMNQKMHKAISIIQFKAEGQIIKRHPEFGLEKRNLLHHIDFERGVLEMDGREYKMLDMNFPTVDPKDPYAFTPEEADIMERLERAFMNCEKLQQHMKFLLAKGSLYKVYNNNLLYHGCVPLNEDGTFKEVEIYGKKYKGKALYDILDNYVRKGFVAVDKVEREKGRDMMWYIWLNENSPLFGKDKMATFERYFLAEKETHKEIKNPYYNMLENEEVLDRILREFGLEPEGAHIINGHVPVKSKDGESPLKCGGKLLVIDGGFSRAYQKETGIAGYTLIYNSYGLILAAHDPFESTEAAIEKESDIHSESRMVKWVPERKCVGDTDIGRELKEKIKDLEKLLNAYYSGAIAEKFTR
;
A
#
# COMPACT_ATOMS: atom_id res chain seq x y z
N MET A 1 76.43 -27.81 29.40
CA MET A 1 75.72 -27.52 28.12
C MET A 1 74.25 -27.27 28.39
N HIS A 2 73.86 -26.13 28.98
CA HIS A 2 72.42 -25.85 29.23
C HIS A 2 72.15 -24.31 29.35
N ASN A 3 72.66 -23.49 28.41
CA ASN A 3 72.42 -22.05 28.45
C ASN A 3 72.22 -21.40 27.04
N GLY A 4 72.07 -22.20 25.96
CA GLY A 4 71.93 -21.73 24.60
C GLY A 4 70.52 -21.56 24.13
N HIS A 5 69.53 -22.31 24.63
CA HIS A 5 68.15 -22.36 24.12
C HIS A 5 67.15 -21.29 24.66
N ARG A 6 67.46 -20.65 25.78
CA ARG A 6 66.59 -19.61 26.38
C ARG A 6 66.77 -18.22 25.76
N LYS A 7 67.91 -17.96 25.12
CA LYS A 7 68.11 -16.64 24.43
C LYS A 7 67.58 -16.56 23.02
N GLN A 8 67.34 -17.70 22.38
CA GLN A 8 66.71 -17.75 21.02
C GLN A 8 65.22 -17.57 21.09
N ALA A 9 64.50 -18.18 22.06
CA ALA A 9 63.05 -18.04 22.26
C ALA A 9 62.65 -16.63 22.68
N ALA A 10 63.49 -15.89 23.41
CA ALA A 10 63.21 -14.49 23.78
C ALA A 10 63.34 -13.49 22.58
N ARG A 11 64.23 -13.80 21.62
CA ARG A 11 64.40 -12.97 20.40
C ARG A 11 63.28 -13.16 19.36
N ASP A 12 62.68 -14.35 19.30
CA ASP A 12 61.58 -14.64 18.41
C ASP A 12 60.25 -14.08 18.94
N TRP A 13 60.13 -13.94 20.27
CA TRP A 13 58.92 -13.32 20.90
C TRP A 13 58.90 -11.78 20.70
N VAL A 14 60.05 -11.13 20.74
CA VAL A 14 60.15 -9.66 20.46
C VAL A 14 59.91 -9.33 18.98
N LYS A 15 60.22 -10.26 18.05
CA LYS A 15 59.93 -10.08 16.61
C LYS A 15 58.45 -10.36 16.25
N LYS A 16 57.69 -11.10 17.05
CA LYS A 16 56.25 -11.32 16.83
C LYS A 16 55.35 -10.24 17.47
N GLY A 17 55.85 -9.41 18.36
CA GLY A 17 55.12 -8.32 19.02
C GLY A 17 55.05 -6.99 18.24
N GLN A 18 55.64 -6.90 17.04
CA GLN A 18 55.64 -5.67 16.22
C GLN A 18 54.83 -5.79 14.90
N LYS A 19 53.97 -6.80 14.80
CA LYS A 19 52.97 -6.86 13.68
C LYS A 19 51.58 -6.68 14.25
N GLY A 20 51.06 -5.44 14.30
CA GLY A 20 49.65 -5.23 14.64
C GLY A 20 49.30 -3.85 15.20
N ARG A 21 49.94 -2.77 14.72
CA ARG A 21 49.26 -1.47 14.76
C ARG A 21 48.35 -1.39 13.50
N PRO A 22 47.02 -1.14 13.61
CA PRO A 22 46.22 -0.93 12.45
C PRO A 22 46.76 0.28 11.70
N GLN A 23 47.05 0.11 10.40
CA GLN A 23 47.44 1.19 9.49
C GLN A 23 46.26 2.14 9.32
N THR A 24 46.08 3.10 10.23
CA THR A 24 45.12 4.20 10.11
C THR A 24 45.43 5.11 8.92
N GLY A 25 46.62 5.04 8.34
CA GLY A 25 46.99 5.75 7.11
C GLY A 25 46.30 5.23 5.85
N GLY A 26 46.30 3.90 5.65
CA GLY A 26 45.71 3.31 4.45
C GLY A 26 44.17 3.48 4.32
N VAL A 27 43.48 3.50 5.45
CA VAL A 27 42.02 3.76 5.46
C VAL A 27 41.74 5.23 5.14
N ARG A 28 42.53 6.17 5.66
CA ARG A 28 42.42 7.61 5.37
C ARG A 28 42.82 7.96 3.91
N GLU A 29 43.84 7.31 3.35
CA GLU A 29 44.21 7.47 1.93
C GLU A 29 43.15 6.87 0.99
N ASN A 30 42.59 5.70 1.30
CA ASN A 30 41.49 5.12 0.55
C ASN A 30 40.21 5.99 0.64
N MET A 31 39.89 6.54 1.80
CA MET A 31 38.75 7.46 1.93
C MET A 31 38.96 8.76 1.16
N LYS A 32 40.18 9.35 1.18
CA LYS A 32 40.50 10.53 0.35
C LYS A 32 40.42 10.22 -1.14
N SER A 33 40.86 9.05 -1.58
CA SER A 33 40.74 8.63 -2.99
C SER A 33 39.28 8.39 -3.42
N LEU A 34 38.46 7.87 -2.51
CA LEU A 34 37.02 7.64 -2.74
C LEU A 34 36.27 8.97 -2.84
N GLN A 35 36.58 9.92 -1.96
CA GLN A 35 35.99 11.26 -1.97
C GLN A 35 36.37 12.05 -3.24
N ALA A 36 37.61 11.95 -3.67
CA ALA A 36 38.08 12.59 -4.93
C ALA A 36 37.31 12.00 -6.13
N ARG A 37 37.21 10.67 -6.22
CA ARG A 37 36.44 10.01 -7.31
C ARG A 37 34.95 10.39 -7.29
N TYR A 38 34.36 10.54 -6.10
CA TYR A 38 32.97 10.98 -5.98
C TYR A 38 32.78 12.40 -6.51
N LEU A 39 33.68 13.33 -6.14
CA LEU A 39 33.63 14.69 -6.60
C LEU A 39 33.92 14.79 -8.13
N ASP A 40 34.78 13.95 -8.67
CA ASP A 40 35.02 13.86 -10.14
C ASP A 40 33.74 13.43 -10.88
N ARG A 41 32.98 12.44 -10.31
CA ARG A 41 31.66 12.02 -10.85
C ARG A 41 30.62 13.13 -10.74
N LEU A 42 30.60 13.85 -9.61
CA LEU A 42 29.71 14.98 -9.44
C LEU A 42 30.01 16.12 -10.41
N ALA A 43 31.31 16.34 -10.73
CA ALA A 43 31.77 17.29 -11.73
C ALA A 43 31.35 16.92 -13.17
N GLU A 44 31.03 15.67 -13.45
CA GLU A 44 30.42 15.29 -14.75
C GLU A 44 28.99 15.84 -14.89
N LEU A 45 28.25 15.91 -13.81
CA LEU A 45 26.87 16.42 -13.77
C LEU A 45 26.82 17.96 -13.66
N TYR A 46 27.76 18.54 -12.93
CA TYR A 46 27.88 19.99 -12.69
C TYR A 46 29.27 20.48 -13.08
N PRO A 47 29.53 20.60 -14.37
CA PRO A 47 30.90 20.73 -14.91
C PRO A 47 31.58 22.10 -14.66
N THR A 48 30.84 23.09 -14.16
CA THR A 48 31.34 24.44 -13.91
C THR A 48 30.90 24.98 -12.55
N ILE A 49 31.63 25.98 -12.04
CA ILE A 49 31.23 26.74 -10.83
C ILE A 49 29.83 27.30 -11.01
N ALA A 50 29.50 27.85 -12.17
CA ALA A 50 28.17 28.39 -12.46
C ALA A 50 27.09 27.32 -12.39
N ALA A 51 27.30 26.10 -12.93
CA ALA A 51 26.32 25.00 -12.88
C ALA A 51 26.10 24.53 -11.47
N ALA A 52 27.17 24.31 -10.69
CA ALA A 52 27.06 23.88 -9.29
C ALA A 52 26.39 24.94 -8.39
N SER A 53 26.77 26.21 -8.55
CA SER A 53 26.19 27.35 -7.80
C SER A 53 24.69 27.51 -8.11
N THR A 54 24.32 27.45 -9.40
CA THR A 54 22.88 27.53 -9.80
C THR A 54 22.06 26.43 -9.21
N GLU A 55 22.58 25.19 -9.18
CA GLU A 55 21.86 24.07 -8.56
C GLU A 55 21.73 24.25 -7.03
N ILE A 56 22.77 24.73 -6.33
CA ILE A 56 22.68 25.06 -4.89
C ILE A 56 21.58 26.08 -4.65
N ILE A 57 21.56 27.19 -5.40
CA ILE A 57 20.54 28.25 -5.29
C ILE A 57 19.13 27.66 -5.53
N ASN A 58 18.99 26.79 -6.53
CA ASN A 58 17.74 26.11 -6.82
C ASN A 58 17.28 25.20 -5.66
N LEU A 59 18.19 24.35 -5.15
CA LEU A 59 17.88 23.43 -4.06
C LEU A 59 17.55 24.18 -2.75
N GLU A 60 18.32 25.22 -2.39
CA GLU A 60 18.03 26.09 -1.22
C GLU A 60 16.66 26.75 -1.35
N SER A 61 16.30 27.22 -2.53
CA SER A 61 14.98 27.80 -2.79
C SER A 61 13.86 26.76 -2.61
N ILE A 62 14.08 25.51 -3.06
CA ILE A 62 13.09 24.41 -2.90
C ILE A 62 12.87 24.09 -1.43
N LEU A 63 13.89 24.11 -0.58
CA LEU A 63 13.77 23.83 0.84
C LEU A 63 12.74 24.74 1.54
N ASN A 64 12.53 25.96 1.03
CA ASN A 64 11.61 26.97 1.56
C ASN A 64 10.18 26.85 1.00
N LEU A 65 9.92 25.96 0.04
CA LEU A 65 8.57 25.71 -0.43
C LEU A 65 7.73 24.97 0.62
N PRO A 66 6.41 25.16 0.63
CA PRO A 66 5.54 24.39 1.50
C PRO A 66 5.71 22.88 1.31
N LYS A 67 5.67 22.12 2.42
CA LYS A 67 5.63 20.67 2.40
C LYS A 67 4.52 20.18 1.46
N GLY A 68 4.82 19.18 0.64
CA GLY A 68 3.85 18.49 -0.20
C GLY A 68 2.72 17.84 0.61
N THR A 69 1.61 17.55 -0.05
CA THR A 69 0.46 16.89 0.57
C THR A 69 0.58 15.37 0.42
N GLU A 70 0.57 14.66 1.51
CA GLU A 70 0.54 13.20 1.58
C GLU A 70 -0.86 12.73 1.96
N HIS A 71 -1.33 11.68 1.31
CA HIS A 71 -2.57 10.98 1.66
C HIS A 71 -2.25 9.56 2.09
N PHE A 72 -2.92 9.10 3.15
CA PHE A 72 -2.80 7.75 3.69
C PHE A 72 -4.17 7.09 3.65
N LEU A 73 -4.23 5.91 3.04
CA LEU A 73 -5.41 5.06 2.94
C LEU A 73 -5.03 3.63 3.32
N THR A 74 -5.97 2.87 3.81
CA THR A 74 -5.79 1.46 4.18
C THR A 74 -7.06 0.66 3.92
N ASP A 75 -6.95 -0.68 3.92
CA ASP A 75 -8.09 -1.62 3.90
C ASP A 75 -9.08 -1.35 2.76
N ILE A 76 -8.53 -1.10 1.55
CA ILE A 76 -9.31 -0.75 0.36
C ILE A 76 -10.16 -1.93 -0.13
N HIS A 77 -9.63 -3.16 0.03
CA HIS A 77 -10.33 -4.41 -0.19
C HIS A 77 -11.13 -4.46 -1.50
N GLY A 78 -10.49 -4.12 -2.62
CA GLY A 78 -11.10 -4.24 -3.94
C GLY A 78 -12.23 -3.27 -4.26
N GLU A 79 -12.54 -2.30 -3.41
CA GLU A 79 -13.61 -1.29 -3.62
C GLU A 79 -13.14 -0.18 -4.55
N TYR A 80 -12.95 -0.52 -5.83
CA TYR A 80 -12.30 0.33 -6.83
C TYR A 80 -13.03 1.63 -7.14
N GLU A 81 -14.37 1.65 -7.11
CA GLU A 81 -15.14 2.86 -7.41
C GLU A 81 -14.96 3.92 -6.33
N ALA A 82 -15.16 3.54 -5.06
CA ALA A 82 -14.98 4.43 -3.92
C ALA A 82 -13.52 4.92 -3.84
N PHE A 83 -12.55 4.01 -3.96
CA PHE A 83 -11.14 4.35 -4.00
C PHE A 83 -10.79 5.32 -5.13
N SER A 84 -11.26 5.04 -6.35
CA SER A 84 -11.04 5.93 -7.51
C SER A 84 -11.63 7.31 -7.30
N HIS A 85 -12.83 7.40 -6.73
CA HIS A 85 -13.48 8.68 -6.42
C HIS A 85 -12.69 9.48 -5.38
N VAL A 86 -12.26 8.84 -4.28
CA VAL A 86 -11.44 9.48 -3.23
C VAL A 86 -10.11 9.99 -3.77
N LEU A 87 -9.47 9.29 -4.70
CA LEU A 87 -8.26 9.79 -5.37
C LEU A 87 -8.56 11.00 -6.26
N LYS A 88 -9.65 10.95 -7.05
CA LYS A 88 -10.02 12.02 -7.98
C LYS A 88 -10.44 13.31 -7.27
N ASN A 89 -11.19 13.20 -6.17
CA ASN A 89 -11.61 14.37 -5.38
C ASN A 89 -10.54 14.86 -4.39
N GLY A 90 -9.43 14.07 -4.24
CA GLY A 90 -8.35 14.34 -3.30
C GLY A 90 -8.87 14.45 -1.87
N SER A 91 -9.78 13.54 -1.46
CA SER A 91 -10.44 13.54 -0.15
C SER A 91 -11.04 14.92 0.19
N GLY A 92 -11.76 15.51 -0.76
CA GLY A 92 -12.38 16.84 -0.66
C GLY A 92 -11.43 18.02 -0.90
N SER A 93 -10.14 17.78 -1.16
CA SER A 93 -9.17 18.86 -1.35
C SER A 93 -9.36 19.64 -2.65
N VAL A 94 -9.90 19.02 -3.70
CA VAL A 94 -10.22 19.70 -4.96
C VAL A 94 -11.34 20.70 -4.73
N LYS A 95 -12.40 20.31 -4.02
CA LYS A 95 -13.53 21.18 -3.70
C LYS A 95 -13.11 22.39 -2.87
N ARG A 96 -12.23 22.19 -1.86
CA ARG A 96 -11.64 23.31 -1.10
C ARG A 96 -10.88 24.27 -1.99
N LYS A 97 -10.13 23.80 -3.02
CA LYS A 97 -9.44 24.68 -3.98
C LYS A 97 -10.41 25.47 -4.86
N ILE A 98 -11.53 24.88 -5.25
CA ILE A 98 -12.60 25.59 -5.98
C ILE A 98 -13.18 26.68 -5.09
N ASP A 99 -13.45 26.39 -3.83
CA ASP A 99 -13.95 27.37 -2.86
C ASP A 99 -12.93 28.48 -2.59
N ASP A 100 -11.64 28.16 -2.47
CA ASP A 100 -10.55 29.15 -2.31
C ASP A 100 -10.48 30.13 -3.50
N VAL A 101 -10.74 29.66 -4.72
CA VAL A 101 -10.64 30.47 -5.94
C VAL A 101 -11.88 31.33 -6.16
N PHE A 102 -13.05 30.75 -5.98
CA PHE A 102 -14.29 31.41 -6.41
C PHE A 102 -15.10 32.01 -5.26
N GLY A 103 -14.84 31.63 -4.01
CA GLY A 103 -15.57 32.18 -2.86
C GLY A 103 -17.07 32.23 -3.09
N ASN A 104 -17.64 33.43 -3.11
CA ASN A 104 -19.06 33.67 -3.39
C ASN A 104 -19.35 34.06 -4.85
N THR A 105 -18.35 34.06 -5.74
CA THR A 105 -18.54 34.45 -7.16
C THR A 105 -19.21 33.39 -8.02
N LEU A 106 -19.16 32.13 -7.59
CA LEU A 106 -19.90 31.01 -8.19
C LEU A 106 -20.97 30.49 -7.22
N SER A 107 -22.11 30.10 -7.79
CA SER A 107 -23.16 29.40 -7.03
C SER A 107 -22.66 28.07 -6.49
N ARG A 108 -23.31 27.54 -5.45
CA ARG A 108 -22.99 26.21 -4.89
C ARG A 108 -23.13 25.12 -5.97
N GLN A 109 -24.15 25.23 -6.84
CA GLN A 109 -24.40 24.28 -7.92
C GLN A 109 -23.30 24.35 -8.98
N ASP A 110 -22.85 25.53 -9.41
CA ASP A 110 -21.74 25.68 -10.37
C ASP A 110 -20.45 25.10 -9.85
N LYS A 111 -20.12 25.32 -8.56
CA LYS A 111 -18.95 24.75 -7.92
C LYS A 111 -19.01 23.23 -7.86
N GLN A 112 -20.19 22.66 -7.60
CA GLN A 112 -20.43 21.22 -7.54
C GLN A 112 -20.29 20.60 -8.94
N SER A 113 -20.86 21.24 -9.95
CA SER A 113 -20.72 20.83 -11.35
C SER A 113 -19.27 20.88 -11.81
N LEU A 114 -18.54 21.96 -11.47
CA LEU A 114 -17.11 22.08 -11.77
C LEU A 114 -16.27 21.02 -11.06
N ALA A 115 -16.58 20.69 -9.80
CA ALA A 115 -15.91 19.63 -9.07
C ALA A 115 -16.12 18.26 -9.74
N THR A 116 -17.38 17.93 -10.08
CA THR A 116 -17.72 16.68 -10.77
C THR A 116 -17.05 16.61 -12.15
N LEU A 117 -16.95 17.74 -12.87
CA LEU A 117 -16.21 17.81 -14.13
C LEU A 117 -14.71 17.51 -13.94
N ILE A 118 -14.10 18.04 -12.88
CA ILE A 118 -12.70 17.75 -12.57
C ILE A 118 -12.50 16.27 -12.23
N TYR A 119 -13.45 15.63 -11.52
CA TYR A 119 -13.35 14.21 -11.15
C TYR A 119 -13.56 13.28 -12.35
N TYR A 120 -14.51 13.60 -13.22
CA TYR A 120 -14.96 12.77 -14.33
C TYR A 120 -15.08 13.59 -15.62
N PRO A 121 -13.96 14.11 -16.16
CA PRO A 121 -14.02 15.12 -17.23
C PRO A 121 -14.65 14.59 -18.51
N ALA A 122 -14.35 13.38 -18.94
CA ALA A 122 -14.86 12.84 -20.19
C ALA A 122 -16.38 12.55 -20.11
N GLU A 123 -16.78 11.85 -19.04
CA GLU A 123 -18.16 11.41 -18.83
C GLU A 123 -19.10 12.60 -18.55
N LYS A 124 -18.67 13.49 -17.64
CA LYS A 124 -19.47 14.68 -17.29
C LYS A 124 -19.64 15.63 -18.48
N MET A 125 -18.55 15.87 -19.21
CA MET A 125 -18.59 16.72 -20.42
C MET A 125 -19.52 16.14 -21.49
N SER A 126 -19.49 14.81 -21.70
CA SER A 126 -20.39 14.15 -22.65
C SER A 126 -21.86 14.40 -22.32
N ARG A 127 -22.27 14.36 -21.05
CA ARG A 127 -23.64 14.64 -20.61
C ARG A 127 -24.01 16.11 -20.77
N ILE A 128 -23.12 17.03 -20.38
CA ILE A 128 -23.39 18.49 -20.52
C ILE A 128 -23.62 18.86 -21.98
N LEU A 129 -22.79 18.40 -22.90
CA LEU A 129 -22.85 18.74 -24.31
C LEU A 129 -24.07 18.20 -25.05
N GLN A 130 -24.82 17.25 -24.46
CA GLN A 130 -26.10 16.80 -25.02
C GLN A 130 -27.21 17.86 -24.90
N THR A 131 -27.11 18.73 -23.91
CA THR A 131 -28.15 19.74 -23.61
C THR A 131 -27.68 21.17 -23.79
N GLU A 132 -26.37 21.40 -23.92
CA GLU A 132 -25.78 22.72 -24.05
C GLU A 132 -26.06 23.33 -25.41
N LYS A 133 -26.65 24.51 -25.41
CA LYS A 133 -27.05 25.22 -26.64
C LYS A 133 -25.91 25.98 -27.32
N ASN A 134 -24.92 26.40 -26.53
CA ASN A 134 -23.75 27.14 -27.01
C ASN A 134 -22.46 26.47 -26.51
N PRO A 135 -22.03 25.36 -27.12
CA PRO A 135 -20.85 24.62 -26.67
C PRO A 135 -19.54 25.45 -26.62
N ASP A 136 -19.38 26.38 -27.58
CA ASP A 136 -18.15 27.19 -27.68
C ASP A 136 -18.01 28.16 -26.49
N ASP A 137 -19.05 28.79 -26.05
CA ASP A 137 -19.05 29.67 -24.89
C ASP A 137 -18.88 28.85 -23.59
N TRP A 138 -19.55 27.68 -23.51
CA TRP A 138 -19.36 26.78 -22.39
C TRP A 138 -17.92 26.31 -22.28
N TYR A 139 -17.27 25.94 -23.40
CA TYR A 139 -15.85 25.57 -23.41
C TYR A 139 -14.95 26.70 -22.91
N LYS A 140 -15.15 27.93 -23.37
CA LYS A 140 -14.35 29.08 -22.95
C LYS A 140 -14.47 29.32 -21.45
N ILE A 141 -15.71 29.42 -20.93
CA ILE A 141 -15.95 29.62 -19.50
C ILE A 141 -15.32 28.50 -18.66
N THR A 142 -15.49 27.25 -19.10
CA THR A 142 -14.95 26.08 -18.40
C THR A 142 -13.42 26.08 -18.38
N LEU A 143 -12.76 26.40 -19.50
CA LEU A 143 -11.30 26.52 -19.56
C LEU A 143 -10.78 27.59 -18.60
N TYR A 144 -11.38 28.79 -18.56
CA TYR A 144 -10.98 29.82 -17.60
C TYR A 144 -11.14 29.38 -16.15
N ARG A 145 -12.24 28.72 -15.80
CA ARG A 145 -12.48 28.19 -14.46
C ARG A 145 -11.42 27.12 -14.09
N LEU A 146 -11.14 26.18 -14.98
CA LEU A 146 -10.13 25.14 -14.76
C LEU A 146 -8.71 25.69 -14.66
N ILE A 147 -8.34 26.67 -15.50
CA ILE A 147 -7.05 27.36 -15.42
C ILE A 147 -6.87 28.02 -14.05
N ALA A 148 -7.89 28.71 -13.53
CA ALA A 148 -7.86 29.36 -12.23
C ALA A 148 -7.66 28.34 -11.08
N VAL A 149 -8.40 27.22 -11.08
CA VAL A 149 -8.24 26.14 -10.10
C VAL A 149 -6.86 25.48 -10.22
N CYS A 150 -6.39 25.26 -11.46
CA CYS A 150 -5.09 24.66 -11.72
C CYS A 150 -3.95 25.56 -11.22
N ARG A 151 -4.01 26.87 -11.44
CA ARG A 151 -3.07 27.87 -10.87
C ARG A 151 -3.03 27.78 -9.33
N ARG A 152 -4.19 27.67 -8.69
CA ARG A 152 -4.29 27.50 -7.24
C ARG A 152 -3.64 26.20 -6.76
N ALA A 153 -3.86 25.09 -7.49
CA ALA A 153 -3.22 23.82 -7.17
C ALA A 153 -1.70 23.86 -7.38
N ALA A 154 -1.25 24.56 -8.42
CA ALA A 154 0.16 24.70 -8.80
C ALA A 154 0.95 25.66 -7.90
N SER A 155 0.31 26.56 -7.17
CA SER A 155 0.93 27.70 -6.43
C SER A 155 2.00 27.29 -5.40
N LYS A 156 2.03 26.04 -4.96
CA LYS A 156 3.00 25.50 -3.99
C LYS A 156 4.23 24.85 -4.63
N TYR A 157 4.35 24.86 -5.96
CA TYR A 157 5.36 24.13 -6.68
C TYR A 157 6.30 25.02 -7.51
N THR A 158 7.50 24.52 -7.79
CA THR A 158 8.39 25.13 -8.78
C THR A 158 7.85 24.98 -10.19
N ARG A 159 8.19 25.90 -11.08
CA ARG A 159 7.87 25.78 -12.52
C ARG A 159 8.39 24.45 -13.11
N SER A 160 9.59 24.01 -12.71
CA SER A 160 10.16 22.74 -13.16
C SER A 160 9.30 21.53 -12.76
N LYS A 161 8.76 21.51 -11.53
CA LYS A 161 7.85 20.43 -11.09
C LYS A 161 6.55 20.45 -11.86
N ILE A 162 5.98 21.63 -12.09
CA ILE A 162 4.76 21.78 -12.90
C ILE A 162 5.02 21.28 -14.32
N ARG A 163 6.09 21.73 -14.98
CA ARG A 163 6.47 21.31 -16.35
C ARG A 163 6.57 19.79 -16.49
N LYS A 164 7.18 19.11 -15.52
CA LYS A 164 7.28 17.64 -15.50
C LYS A 164 5.92 16.94 -15.31
N ALA A 165 4.93 17.64 -14.76
CA ALA A 165 3.58 17.12 -14.58
C ALA A 165 2.68 17.35 -15.80
N LEU A 166 3.02 18.30 -16.67
CA LEU A 166 2.24 18.65 -17.86
C LEU A 166 2.21 17.51 -18.88
N PRO A 167 1.06 17.27 -19.52
CA PRO A 167 0.97 16.41 -20.69
C PRO A 167 1.87 16.94 -21.81
N LYS A 168 2.70 16.09 -22.39
CA LYS A 168 3.70 16.50 -23.42
C LYS A 168 3.06 17.25 -24.60
N GLU A 169 1.88 16.82 -24.99
CA GLU A 169 1.12 17.39 -26.11
C GLU A 169 0.74 18.85 -25.89
N PHE A 170 0.43 19.25 -24.65
CA PHE A 170 -0.05 20.60 -24.31
C PHE A 170 0.94 21.39 -23.45
N ALA A 171 2.13 20.85 -23.19
CA ALA A 171 3.03 21.39 -22.18
C ALA A 171 3.34 22.89 -22.37
N TYR A 172 3.65 23.32 -23.60
CA TYR A 172 3.95 24.72 -23.88
C TYR A 172 2.77 25.65 -23.57
N VAL A 173 1.57 25.31 -24.10
CA VAL A 173 0.39 26.17 -23.94
C VAL A 173 -0.07 26.20 -22.47
N LEU A 174 -0.08 25.04 -21.81
CA LEU A 174 -0.47 24.96 -20.39
C LEU A 174 0.54 25.66 -19.48
N GLU A 175 1.84 25.57 -19.78
CA GLU A 175 2.86 26.31 -19.01
C GLU A 175 2.63 27.81 -19.13
N GLU A 176 2.37 28.34 -20.31
CA GLU A 176 2.06 29.75 -20.54
C GLU A 176 0.82 30.19 -19.76
N LEU A 177 -0.28 29.42 -19.87
CA LEU A 177 -1.53 29.70 -19.18
C LEU A 177 -1.44 29.61 -17.64
N LEU A 178 -0.51 28.82 -17.09
CA LEU A 178 -0.37 28.60 -15.64
C LEU A 178 0.65 29.51 -14.96
N THR A 179 1.68 29.96 -15.68
CA THR A 179 2.80 30.71 -15.07
C THR A 179 2.62 32.21 -15.04
N GLU A 180 1.87 32.76 -15.96
CA GLU A 180 1.64 34.20 -16.03
C GLU A 180 0.46 34.63 -15.14
N ARG A 181 0.58 35.79 -14.52
CA ARG A 181 -0.52 36.42 -13.78
C ARG A 181 -1.49 37.07 -14.75
N GLY A 182 -2.75 36.64 -14.72
CA GLY A 182 -3.81 37.17 -15.60
C GLY A 182 -4.29 38.59 -15.26
N ASP A 183 -3.64 39.23 -14.28
CA ASP A 183 -3.91 40.61 -13.84
C ASP A 183 -3.08 41.67 -14.56
N LEU A 184 -2.21 41.27 -15.51
CA LEU A 184 -1.47 42.18 -16.36
C LEU A 184 -2.32 42.55 -17.58
N GLN A 185 -2.85 43.76 -17.61
CA GLN A 185 -3.68 44.31 -18.69
C GLN A 185 -3.12 44.07 -20.10
N ASP A 186 -1.79 44.10 -20.24
CA ASP A 186 -1.11 43.96 -21.52
C ASP A 186 -1.20 42.56 -22.14
N LYS A 187 -1.51 41.52 -21.34
CA LYS A 187 -1.58 40.13 -21.81
C LYS A 187 -3.00 39.53 -21.82
N GLU A 188 -4.02 40.26 -21.38
CA GLU A 188 -5.40 39.75 -21.35
C GLU A 188 -5.87 39.27 -22.72
N SER A 189 -5.68 40.10 -23.76
CA SER A 189 -6.01 39.76 -25.14
C SER A 189 -5.21 38.57 -25.68
N TYR A 190 -3.99 38.37 -25.20
CA TYR A 190 -3.16 37.23 -25.59
C TYR A 190 -3.72 35.91 -25.02
N TYR A 191 -4.12 35.89 -23.74
CA TYR A 191 -4.73 34.72 -23.13
C TYR A 191 -6.08 34.39 -23.74
N ASP A 192 -6.91 35.41 -23.99
CA ASP A 192 -8.18 35.25 -24.69
C ASP A 192 -7.98 34.63 -26.06
N ALA A 193 -6.98 35.11 -26.82
CA ALA A 193 -6.68 34.56 -28.14
C ALA A 193 -6.23 33.08 -28.05
N ILE A 194 -5.47 32.68 -27.02
CA ILE A 194 -5.12 31.26 -26.81
C ILE A 194 -6.37 30.43 -26.56
N VAL A 195 -7.23 30.82 -25.60
CA VAL A 195 -8.44 30.06 -25.25
C VAL A 195 -9.41 29.99 -26.44
N GLN A 196 -9.64 31.09 -27.12
CA GLN A 196 -10.47 31.14 -28.33
C GLN A 196 -9.90 30.23 -29.44
N THR A 197 -8.58 30.21 -29.61
CA THR A 197 -7.94 29.35 -30.62
C THR A 197 -8.08 27.86 -30.24
N ILE A 198 -7.93 27.48 -28.94
CA ILE A 198 -8.16 26.11 -28.48
C ILE A 198 -9.57 25.64 -28.85
N VAL A 199 -10.59 26.50 -28.65
CA VAL A 199 -11.97 26.18 -29.01
C VAL A 199 -12.14 26.09 -30.53
N ARG A 200 -11.66 27.09 -31.26
CA ARG A 200 -11.78 27.18 -32.74
C ARG A 200 -11.12 26.00 -33.46
N VAL A 201 -9.98 25.46 -32.96
CA VAL A 201 -9.31 24.31 -33.57
C VAL A 201 -9.86 22.97 -33.05
N GLY A 202 -10.95 22.95 -32.29
CA GLY A 202 -11.64 21.75 -31.82
C GLY A 202 -10.88 20.96 -30.71
N ARG A 203 -9.94 21.60 -29.97
CA ARG A 203 -9.14 20.94 -28.94
C ARG A 203 -9.64 21.12 -27.51
N ALA A 204 -10.75 21.85 -27.32
CA ALA A 204 -11.27 22.21 -26.00
C ALA A 204 -11.52 20.99 -25.09
N LYS A 205 -12.10 19.91 -25.62
CA LYS A 205 -12.34 18.66 -24.87
C LYS A 205 -11.03 18.08 -24.30
N ALA A 206 -9.99 17.97 -25.13
CA ALA A 206 -8.71 17.42 -24.73
C ALA A 206 -8.01 18.31 -23.67
N PHE A 207 -8.11 19.63 -23.80
CA PHE A 207 -7.57 20.57 -22.80
C PHE A 207 -8.32 20.52 -21.46
N ILE A 208 -9.64 20.37 -21.46
CA ILE A 208 -10.44 20.21 -20.24
C ILE A 208 -10.04 18.93 -19.50
N ILE A 209 -9.88 17.81 -20.21
CA ILE A 209 -9.41 16.55 -19.61
C ILE A 209 -8.02 16.73 -19.03
N ALA A 210 -7.08 17.28 -19.81
CA ALA A 210 -5.69 17.49 -19.37
C ALA A 210 -5.57 18.39 -18.14
N LEU A 211 -6.34 19.50 -18.09
CA LEU A 211 -6.39 20.39 -16.92
C LEU A 211 -6.99 19.70 -15.70
N SER A 212 -8.06 18.93 -15.88
CA SER A 212 -8.70 18.19 -14.78
C SER A 212 -7.77 17.14 -14.17
N GLU A 213 -7.10 16.35 -15.00
CA GLU A 213 -6.09 15.37 -14.56
C GLU A 213 -4.89 16.04 -13.90
N LEU A 214 -4.45 17.19 -14.41
CA LEU A 214 -3.38 17.97 -13.82
C LEU A 214 -3.78 18.50 -12.42
N ILE A 215 -5.00 18.99 -12.25
CA ILE A 215 -5.51 19.44 -10.94
C ILE A 215 -5.51 18.27 -9.95
N GLN A 216 -6.01 17.09 -10.34
CA GLN A 216 -5.97 15.89 -9.50
C GLN A 216 -4.53 15.55 -9.10
N ARG A 217 -3.61 15.49 -10.06
CA ARG A 217 -2.19 15.19 -9.85
C ARG A 217 -1.48 16.18 -8.93
N LEU A 218 -1.76 17.48 -9.05
CA LEU A 218 -1.15 18.53 -8.23
C LEU A 218 -1.81 18.68 -6.84
N THR A 219 -2.92 17.99 -6.61
CA THR A 219 -3.61 18.04 -5.31
C THR A 219 -2.93 17.15 -4.27
N VAL A 220 -2.48 15.96 -4.66
CA VAL A 220 -1.81 14.98 -3.78
C VAL A 220 -0.40 14.76 -4.31
N ASP A 221 0.62 15.00 -3.48
CA ASP A 221 2.02 14.83 -3.84
C ASP A 221 2.50 13.40 -3.70
N HIS A 222 2.06 12.70 -2.68
CA HIS A 222 2.43 11.33 -2.38
C HIS A 222 1.25 10.57 -1.77
N LEU A 223 1.10 9.31 -2.18
CA LEU A 223 0.07 8.41 -1.69
C LEU A 223 0.71 7.27 -0.93
N HIS A 224 0.27 7.04 0.31
CA HIS A 224 0.63 5.88 1.12
C HIS A 224 -0.57 4.94 1.21
N ILE A 225 -0.39 3.67 0.83
CA ILE A 225 -1.38 2.61 1.01
C ILE A 225 -0.90 1.72 2.14
N VAL A 226 -1.63 1.71 3.25
CA VAL A 226 -1.23 0.99 4.47
C VAL A 226 -1.89 -0.39 4.51
N GLY A 227 -1.87 -1.08 3.38
CA GLY A 227 -2.22 -2.49 3.23
C GLY A 227 -3.67 -2.79 2.90
N ASP A 228 -3.89 -4.07 2.64
CA ASP A 228 -5.16 -4.72 2.32
C ASP A 228 -5.86 -4.13 1.09
N ILE A 229 -5.18 -4.25 -0.05
CA ILE A 229 -5.70 -3.87 -1.37
C ILE A 229 -6.63 -4.97 -1.88
N TYR A 230 -6.26 -6.23 -1.64
CA TYR A 230 -6.94 -7.42 -2.16
C TYR A 230 -8.10 -7.88 -1.29
N ASP A 231 -8.89 -8.79 -1.88
CA ASP A 231 -10.03 -9.50 -1.30
C ASP A 231 -11.25 -8.65 -0.97
N ARG A 232 -12.38 -9.31 -0.74
CA ARG A 232 -13.71 -8.83 -0.34
C ARG A 232 -14.47 -8.07 -1.44
N GLY A 233 -13.92 -7.00 -2.02
CA GLY A 233 -14.54 -6.25 -3.12
C GLY A 233 -14.08 -6.75 -4.50
N PRO A 234 -14.77 -6.34 -5.59
CA PRO A 234 -14.64 -6.97 -6.92
C PRO A 234 -13.45 -6.46 -7.76
N GLY A 235 -12.78 -5.38 -7.38
CA GLY A 235 -11.87 -4.67 -8.29
C GLY A 235 -10.41 -4.51 -7.84
N PRO A 236 -9.76 -5.46 -7.11
CA PRO A 236 -8.37 -5.27 -6.70
C PRO A 236 -7.42 -5.13 -7.90
N HIS A 237 -7.65 -5.87 -8.99
CA HIS A 237 -6.86 -5.78 -10.21
C HIS A 237 -6.96 -4.41 -10.88
N ILE A 238 -8.13 -3.76 -10.84
CA ILE A 238 -8.34 -2.39 -11.36
C ILE A 238 -7.62 -1.37 -10.47
N ILE A 239 -7.67 -1.55 -9.15
CA ILE A 239 -6.95 -0.71 -8.19
C ILE A 239 -5.44 -0.79 -8.43
N MET A 240 -4.91 -2.00 -8.61
CA MET A 240 -3.49 -2.22 -8.90
C MET A 240 -3.05 -1.54 -10.19
N ASP A 241 -3.81 -1.70 -11.29
CA ASP A 241 -3.55 -1.02 -12.56
C ASP A 241 -3.48 0.52 -12.37
N LYS A 242 -4.39 1.08 -11.56
CA LYS A 242 -4.40 2.52 -11.27
C LYS A 242 -3.21 2.95 -10.42
N MET A 243 -2.85 2.17 -9.41
CA MET A 243 -1.72 2.46 -8.53
C MET A 243 -0.39 2.40 -9.28
N MET A 244 -0.21 1.46 -10.22
CA MET A 244 0.99 1.36 -11.06
C MET A 244 1.24 2.60 -11.91
N THR A 245 0.19 3.32 -12.28
CA THR A 245 0.28 4.57 -13.05
C THR A 245 0.32 5.83 -12.17
N TYR A 246 0.17 5.68 -10.86
CA TYR A 246 0.17 6.82 -9.96
C TYR A 246 1.56 7.45 -9.83
N HIS A 247 1.62 8.78 -9.85
CA HIS A 247 2.89 9.53 -9.99
C HIS A 247 3.86 9.39 -8.81
N SER A 248 3.38 9.13 -7.60
CA SER A 248 4.21 8.93 -6.41
C SER A 248 3.44 8.14 -5.35
N ILE A 249 3.88 6.91 -5.08
CA ILE A 249 3.16 5.99 -4.21
C ILE A 249 4.14 5.03 -3.53
N ASP A 250 3.79 4.62 -2.31
CA ASP A 250 4.32 3.43 -1.65
C ASP A 250 3.20 2.63 -0.98
N VAL A 251 3.52 1.37 -0.64
CA VAL A 251 2.57 0.41 -0.07
C VAL A 251 3.20 -0.27 1.13
N GLN A 252 2.53 -0.29 2.25
CA GLN A 252 2.83 -1.22 3.35
C GLN A 252 1.92 -2.42 3.19
N TRP A 253 2.50 -3.61 2.98
CA TRP A 253 1.69 -4.79 2.69
C TRP A 253 0.77 -5.16 3.85
N GLY A 254 -0.50 -5.46 3.54
CA GLY A 254 -1.42 -6.10 4.46
C GLY A 254 -1.33 -7.63 4.39
N ASN A 255 -2.01 -8.33 5.29
CA ASN A 255 -2.02 -9.79 5.27
C ASN A 255 -2.70 -10.35 4.01
N HIS A 256 -3.76 -9.70 3.51
CA HIS A 256 -4.39 -10.08 2.25
C HIS A 256 -3.46 -9.84 1.03
N ASP A 257 -2.65 -8.79 1.05
CA ASP A 257 -1.67 -8.54 -0.03
C ASP A 257 -0.60 -9.64 -0.03
N VAL A 258 -0.04 -9.99 1.14
CA VAL A 258 0.97 -11.06 1.26
C VAL A 258 0.38 -12.42 0.89
N LEU A 259 -0.89 -12.69 1.17
CA LEU A 259 -1.60 -13.88 0.71
C LEU A 259 -1.56 -13.99 -0.83
N TRP A 260 -1.93 -12.91 -1.53
CA TRP A 260 -1.91 -12.87 -3.00
C TRP A 260 -0.49 -12.92 -3.57
N MET A 261 0.49 -12.31 -2.87
CA MET A 261 1.91 -12.46 -3.21
C MET A 261 2.35 -13.92 -3.11
N GLY A 262 1.97 -14.62 -2.04
CA GLY A 262 2.23 -16.05 -1.85
C GLY A 262 1.59 -16.91 -2.94
N ALA A 263 0.35 -16.62 -3.30
CA ALA A 263 -0.36 -17.29 -4.39
C ALA A 263 0.35 -17.10 -5.74
N ALA A 264 0.75 -15.87 -6.05
CA ALA A 264 1.49 -15.56 -7.28
C ALA A 264 2.90 -16.17 -7.32
N ALA A 265 3.51 -16.41 -6.15
CA ALA A 265 4.77 -17.12 -6.03
C ALA A 265 4.63 -18.65 -6.15
N GLY A 266 3.39 -19.19 -6.16
CA GLY A 266 3.11 -20.62 -6.30
C GLY A 266 2.98 -21.35 -4.96
N GLN A 267 2.70 -20.65 -3.86
CA GLN A 267 2.44 -21.29 -2.56
C GLN A 267 1.00 -21.83 -2.53
N MET A 268 0.82 -23.15 -2.48
CA MET A 268 -0.48 -23.82 -2.66
C MET A 268 -1.51 -23.44 -1.58
N GLY A 269 -1.12 -23.29 -0.33
CA GLY A 269 -2.02 -22.82 0.74
C GLY A 269 -2.51 -21.41 0.50
N CYS A 270 -1.65 -20.52 -0.02
CA CYS A 270 -2.04 -19.16 -0.40
C CYS A 270 -2.99 -19.15 -1.61
N ILE A 271 -2.73 -19.99 -2.63
CA ILE A 271 -3.61 -20.12 -3.81
C ILE A 271 -5.00 -20.56 -3.37
N ALA A 272 -5.09 -21.62 -2.54
CA ALA A 272 -6.37 -22.15 -2.08
C ALA A 272 -7.12 -21.11 -1.22
N ASN A 273 -6.43 -20.38 -0.34
CA ASN A 273 -7.02 -19.29 0.46
C ASN A 273 -7.54 -18.16 -0.42
N ALA A 274 -6.77 -17.67 -1.41
CA ALA A 274 -7.20 -16.62 -2.31
C ALA A 274 -8.47 -17.00 -3.07
N ILE A 275 -8.52 -18.20 -3.65
CA ILE A 275 -9.71 -18.69 -4.36
C ILE A 275 -10.90 -18.84 -3.41
N ARG A 276 -10.69 -19.42 -2.20
CA ARG A 276 -11.74 -19.56 -1.18
C ARG A 276 -12.33 -18.23 -0.79
N ILE A 277 -11.50 -17.19 -0.60
CA ILE A 277 -11.99 -15.86 -0.23
C ILE A 277 -12.77 -15.27 -1.39
N CYS A 278 -12.30 -15.37 -2.63
CA CYS A 278 -13.05 -14.95 -3.81
C CYS A 278 -14.41 -15.65 -3.90
N ALA A 279 -14.44 -16.98 -3.70
CA ALA A 279 -15.69 -17.75 -3.69
C ALA A 279 -16.64 -17.28 -2.58
N ARG A 280 -16.13 -17.05 -1.37
CA ARG A 280 -16.94 -16.60 -0.21
C ARG A 280 -17.62 -15.26 -0.44
N TYR A 281 -16.96 -14.34 -1.13
CA TYR A 281 -17.49 -12.99 -1.41
C TYR A 281 -18.16 -12.87 -2.78
N GLY A 282 -18.26 -13.98 -3.53
CA GLY A 282 -18.88 -13.97 -4.86
C GLY A 282 -18.06 -13.20 -5.89
N ASN A 283 -16.76 -13.27 -5.83
CA ASN A 283 -15.84 -12.48 -6.68
C ASN A 283 -14.85 -13.37 -7.45
N LEU A 284 -15.29 -14.57 -7.90
CA LEU A 284 -14.45 -15.45 -8.72
C LEU A 284 -14.05 -14.82 -10.06
N ASP A 285 -14.84 -13.87 -10.56
CA ASP A 285 -14.56 -13.06 -11.76
C ASP A 285 -13.21 -12.29 -11.65
N ILE A 286 -12.74 -11.99 -10.44
CA ILE A 286 -11.39 -11.43 -10.23
C ILE A 286 -10.33 -12.36 -10.82
N LEU A 287 -10.49 -13.66 -10.60
CA LEU A 287 -9.55 -14.67 -11.08
C LEU A 287 -9.73 -14.94 -12.59
N GLU A 288 -10.96 -15.11 -13.04
CA GLU A 288 -11.26 -15.48 -14.44
C GLU A 288 -11.14 -14.27 -15.37
N ASP A 289 -11.92 -13.21 -15.16
CA ASP A 289 -11.93 -12.03 -16.02
C ASP A 289 -10.79 -11.06 -15.70
N GLY A 290 -10.50 -10.87 -14.41
CA GLY A 290 -9.48 -9.92 -13.95
C GLY A 290 -8.05 -10.37 -14.28
N TYR A 291 -7.74 -11.65 -14.06
CA TYR A 291 -6.41 -12.22 -14.21
C TYR A 291 -6.30 -13.34 -15.27
N GLY A 292 -7.42 -13.82 -15.83
CA GLY A 292 -7.41 -14.89 -16.83
C GLY A 292 -7.03 -16.27 -16.26
N ILE A 293 -7.26 -16.49 -14.97
CA ILE A 293 -6.99 -17.75 -14.28
C ILE A 293 -8.21 -18.67 -14.45
N ASN A 294 -8.04 -19.76 -15.20
CA ASN A 294 -9.12 -20.70 -15.51
C ASN A 294 -9.51 -21.55 -14.29
N LEU A 295 -10.73 -21.41 -13.81
CA LEU A 295 -11.30 -22.18 -12.70
C LEU A 295 -12.14 -23.38 -13.14
N LEU A 296 -12.32 -23.64 -14.45
CA LEU A 296 -13.13 -24.74 -14.95
C LEU A 296 -12.72 -26.13 -14.41
N PRO A 297 -11.42 -26.46 -14.22
CA PRO A 297 -11.05 -27.72 -13.58
C PRO A 297 -11.59 -27.86 -12.16
N LEU A 298 -11.52 -26.79 -11.35
CA LEU A 298 -12.08 -26.75 -9.99
C LEU A 298 -13.63 -26.85 -10.02
N ALA A 299 -14.29 -26.14 -10.92
CA ALA A 299 -15.74 -26.19 -11.08
C ALA A 299 -16.22 -27.60 -11.46
N THR A 300 -15.55 -28.26 -12.41
CA THR A 300 -15.86 -29.63 -12.82
C THR A 300 -15.67 -30.63 -11.67
N PHE A 301 -14.57 -30.51 -10.93
CA PHE A 301 -14.32 -31.33 -9.74
C PHE A 301 -15.38 -31.11 -8.67
N ALA A 302 -15.74 -29.85 -8.40
CA ALA A 302 -16.75 -29.51 -7.39
C ALA A 302 -18.11 -30.12 -7.72
N ILE A 303 -18.53 -30.11 -9.00
CA ILE A 303 -19.79 -30.75 -9.43
C ILE A 303 -19.70 -32.26 -9.26
N ASN A 304 -18.62 -32.89 -9.73
CA ASN A 304 -18.47 -34.33 -9.68
C ASN A 304 -18.40 -34.87 -8.25
N THR A 305 -17.79 -34.12 -7.34
CA THR A 305 -17.54 -34.53 -5.95
C THR A 305 -18.67 -34.15 -4.99
N TYR A 306 -19.29 -32.99 -5.19
CA TYR A 306 -20.30 -32.40 -4.31
C TYR A 306 -21.64 -32.13 -5.02
N GLY A 307 -21.90 -32.80 -6.16
CA GLY A 307 -23.12 -32.57 -6.97
C GLY A 307 -24.41 -32.65 -6.19
N ASP A 308 -24.55 -33.67 -5.33
CA ASP A 308 -25.73 -33.90 -4.50
C ASP A 308 -25.67 -33.21 -3.12
N ASP A 309 -24.57 -32.51 -2.82
CA ASP A 309 -24.37 -31.82 -1.55
C ASP A 309 -24.97 -30.40 -1.61
N PRO A 310 -25.86 -30.02 -0.69
CA PRO A 310 -26.42 -28.67 -0.64
C PRO A 310 -25.40 -27.59 -0.22
N CYS A 311 -24.22 -27.97 0.28
CA CYS A 311 -23.13 -27.09 0.71
C CYS A 311 -23.57 -25.91 1.60
N THR A 312 -24.49 -26.16 2.52
CA THR A 312 -25.17 -25.11 3.31
C THR A 312 -24.24 -24.29 4.19
N CYS A 313 -23.08 -24.84 4.57
CA CYS A 313 -22.05 -24.17 5.37
C CYS A 313 -21.23 -23.14 4.56
N PHE A 314 -21.34 -23.16 3.23
CA PHE A 314 -20.49 -22.40 2.29
C PHE A 314 -21.26 -21.28 1.57
N GLN A 315 -22.17 -20.63 2.26
CA GLN A 315 -22.96 -19.54 1.69
C GLN A 315 -22.12 -18.31 1.32
N LEU A 316 -22.51 -17.68 0.21
CA LEU A 316 -21.89 -16.42 -0.24
C LEU A 316 -22.26 -15.27 0.68
N LYS A 317 -21.33 -14.35 0.87
CA LYS A 317 -21.54 -13.07 1.56
C LYS A 317 -21.76 -11.97 0.52
N GLY A 318 -22.98 -11.39 0.50
CA GLY A 318 -23.19 -10.07 -0.14
C GLY A 318 -23.46 -10.05 -1.64
N SER A 319 -23.84 -11.17 -2.28
CA SER A 319 -24.16 -11.19 -3.70
C SER A 319 -25.66 -11.32 -3.98
N ASP A 320 -26.36 -10.20 -4.05
CA ASP A 320 -27.76 -10.18 -4.49
C ASP A 320 -27.93 -10.37 -6.02
N SER A 321 -26.83 -10.28 -6.78
CA SER A 321 -26.81 -10.32 -8.24
C SER A 321 -26.73 -11.73 -8.85
N TYR A 322 -26.38 -12.77 -8.08
CA TYR A 322 -26.22 -14.14 -8.60
C TYR A 322 -27.56 -14.86 -8.75
N SER A 323 -27.74 -15.57 -9.88
CA SER A 323 -28.83 -16.53 -10.06
C SER A 323 -28.70 -17.69 -9.09
N ALA A 324 -29.78 -18.47 -8.91
CA ALA A 324 -29.76 -19.64 -8.03
C ALA A 324 -28.69 -20.68 -8.45
N SER A 325 -28.53 -20.90 -9.77
CA SER A 325 -27.56 -21.84 -10.33
C SER A 325 -26.12 -21.37 -10.11
N GLU A 326 -25.83 -20.09 -10.30
CA GLU A 326 -24.50 -19.51 -10.02
C GLU A 326 -24.15 -19.61 -8.54
N ARG A 327 -25.10 -19.36 -7.64
CA ARG A 327 -24.90 -19.51 -6.20
C ARG A 327 -24.58 -20.94 -5.83
N GLU A 328 -25.33 -21.91 -6.35
CA GLU A 328 -25.12 -23.33 -6.10
C GLU A 328 -23.73 -23.77 -6.59
N MET A 329 -23.34 -23.38 -7.81
CA MET A 329 -22.01 -23.67 -8.36
C MET A 329 -20.89 -23.08 -7.49
N ASN A 330 -21.03 -21.82 -7.12
CA ASN A 330 -20.05 -21.14 -6.27
C ASN A 330 -19.93 -21.81 -4.90
N GLN A 331 -21.04 -22.24 -4.27
CA GLN A 331 -21.02 -22.94 -2.98
C GLN A 331 -20.27 -24.28 -3.07
N LYS A 332 -20.46 -25.05 -4.16
CA LYS A 332 -19.75 -26.29 -4.39
C LYS A 332 -18.24 -26.06 -4.61
N MET A 333 -17.89 -25.06 -5.43
CA MET A 333 -16.49 -24.65 -5.61
C MET A 333 -15.86 -24.16 -4.30
N HIS A 334 -16.62 -23.39 -3.52
CA HIS A 334 -16.19 -22.88 -2.21
C HIS A 334 -15.89 -24.04 -1.24
N LYS A 335 -16.76 -25.05 -1.16
CA LYS A 335 -16.51 -26.25 -0.35
C LYS A 335 -15.28 -27.01 -0.84
N ALA A 336 -15.22 -27.29 -2.13
CA ALA A 336 -14.10 -28.04 -2.75
C ALA A 336 -12.75 -27.39 -2.44
N ILE A 337 -12.61 -26.10 -2.72
CA ILE A 337 -11.35 -25.39 -2.48
C ILE A 337 -11.04 -25.23 -0.97
N SER A 338 -12.05 -25.17 -0.10
CA SER A 338 -11.83 -25.12 1.34
C SER A 338 -11.25 -26.42 1.90
N ILE A 339 -11.71 -27.57 1.42
CA ILE A 339 -11.13 -28.87 1.81
C ILE A 339 -9.70 -28.98 1.29
N ILE A 340 -9.45 -28.61 0.04
CA ILE A 340 -8.10 -28.55 -0.54
C ILE A 340 -7.19 -27.62 0.27
N GLN A 341 -7.71 -26.46 0.70
CA GLN A 341 -6.98 -25.50 1.55
C GLN A 341 -6.52 -26.18 2.86
N PHE A 342 -7.43 -26.82 3.59
CA PHE A 342 -7.08 -27.46 4.87
C PHE A 342 -6.04 -28.55 4.69
N LYS A 343 -6.09 -29.29 3.59
CA LYS A 343 -5.06 -30.29 3.24
C LYS A 343 -3.71 -29.62 2.96
N ALA A 344 -3.68 -28.59 2.12
CA ALA A 344 -2.47 -27.84 1.79
C ALA A 344 -1.83 -27.21 3.06
N GLU A 345 -2.64 -26.58 3.91
CA GLU A 345 -2.19 -26.01 5.19
C GLU A 345 -1.62 -27.07 6.12
N GLY A 346 -2.26 -28.23 6.25
CA GLY A 346 -1.74 -29.34 7.05
C GLY A 346 -0.40 -29.87 6.54
N GLN A 347 -0.19 -29.90 5.22
CA GLN A 347 1.12 -30.25 4.63
C GLN A 347 2.20 -29.21 4.97
N ILE A 348 1.87 -27.89 5.00
CA ILE A 348 2.80 -26.84 5.39
C ILE A 348 3.15 -26.98 6.87
N ILE A 349 2.16 -27.14 7.75
CA ILE A 349 2.34 -27.33 9.19
C ILE A 349 3.24 -28.53 9.47
N LYS A 350 3.04 -29.64 8.75
CA LYS A 350 3.87 -30.84 8.88
C LYS A 350 5.33 -30.60 8.44
N ARG A 351 5.58 -29.74 7.44
CA ARG A 351 6.94 -29.36 7.00
C ARG A 351 7.63 -28.40 7.97
N HIS A 352 6.84 -27.58 8.68
CA HIS A 352 7.31 -26.48 9.53
C HIS A 352 6.75 -26.56 10.95
N PRO A 353 7.15 -27.58 11.77
CA PRO A 353 6.74 -27.65 13.17
C PRO A 353 7.10 -26.40 13.97
N GLU A 354 8.21 -25.72 13.57
CA GLU A 354 8.68 -24.47 14.17
C GLU A 354 7.68 -23.30 14.04
N PHE A 355 6.65 -23.41 13.18
CA PHE A 355 5.59 -22.39 13.07
C PHE A 355 4.58 -22.46 14.22
N GLY A 356 4.60 -23.55 15.02
CA GLY A 356 3.76 -23.71 16.22
C GLY A 356 2.26 -23.81 15.91
N LEU A 357 1.89 -24.33 14.74
CA LEU A 357 0.52 -24.37 14.25
C LEU A 357 -0.14 -25.77 14.27
N GLU A 358 0.46 -26.75 14.97
CA GLU A 358 -0.04 -28.14 15.02
C GLU A 358 -1.50 -28.23 15.47
N LYS A 359 -1.92 -27.37 16.41
CA LYS A 359 -3.31 -27.27 16.88
C LYS A 359 -4.31 -26.86 15.79
N ARG A 360 -3.83 -26.35 14.64
CA ARG A 360 -4.67 -25.99 13.50
C ARG A 360 -4.90 -27.14 12.53
N ASN A 361 -4.23 -28.27 12.73
CA ASN A 361 -4.44 -29.51 11.98
C ASN A 361 -5.72 -30.21 12.43
N LEU A 362 -6.89 -29.66 12.09
CA LEU A 362 -8.17 -30.11 12.62
C LEU A 362 -8.74 -31.35 11.92
N LEU A 363 -8.36 -31.65 10.66
CA LEU A 363 -8.92 -32.78 9.92
C LEU A 363 -8.69 -34.13 10.58
N HIS A 364 -7.54 -34.34 11.26
CA HIS A 364 -7.25 -35.62 11.93
C HIS A 364 -7.90 -35.76 13.30
N HIS A 365 -8.54 -34.70 13.80
CA HIS A 365 -9.33 -34.72 15.04
C HIS A 365 -10.83 -34.99 14.80
N ILE A 366 -11.23 -35.24 13.54
CA ILE A 366 -12.61 -35.56 13.20
C ILE A 366 -12.83 -37.05 13.42
N ASP A 367 -13.79 -37.39 14.28
CA ASP A 367 -14.38 -38.72 14.36
C ASP A 367 -15.48 -38.82 13.30
N PHE A 368 -15.14 -39.45 12.16
CA PHE A 368 -16.06 -39.56 11.01
C PHE A 368 -17.25 -40.49 11.28
N GLU A 369 -17.15 -41.44 12.25
CA GLU A 369 -18.24 -42.36 12.59
C GLU A 369 -19.26 -41.64 13.50
N ARG A 370 -18.78 -40.85 14.47
CA ARG A 370 -19.64 -40.13 15.44
C ARG A 370 -20.05 -38.73 14.96
N GLY A 371 -19.42 -38.20 13.93
CA GLY A 371 -19.71 -36.85 13.43
C GLY A 371 -19.32 -35.74 14.38
N VAL A 372 -18.20 -35.91 15.08
CA VAL A 372 -17.72 -34.94 16.07
C VAL A 372 -16.26 -34.56 15.78
N LEU A 373 -15.91 -33.33 16.13
CA LEU A 373 -14.54 -32.82 16.17
C LEU A 373 -14.07 -32.76 17.63
N GLU A 374 -12.92 -33.35 17.93
CA GLU A 374 -12.24 -33.14 19.21
C GLU A 374 -11.29 -31.91 19.10
N MET A 375 -11.53 -30.90 19.93
CA MET A 375 -10.69 -29.69 19.96
C MET A 375 -10.62 -29.16 21.41
N ASP A 376 -9.40 -28.86 21.88
CA ASP A 376 -9.11 -28.35 23.23
C ASP A 376 -9.73 -29.24 24.36
N GLY A 377 -9.75 -30.57 24.16
CA GLY A 377 -10.25 -31.55 25.10
C GLY A 377 -11.79 -31.58 25.20
N ARG A 378 -12.49 -31.03 24.21
CA ARG A 378 -13.97 -31.08 24.09
C ARG A 378 -14.35 -31.63 22.72
N GLU A 379 -15.52 -32.28 22.70
CA GLU A 379 -16.15 -32.75 21.48
C GLU A 379 -17.21 -31.76 21.01
N TYR A 380 -17.17 -31.43 19.71
CA TYR A 380 -18.09 -30.52 19.03
C TYR A 380 -18.80 -31.28 17.90
N LYS A 381 -20.12 -31.16 17.80
CA LYS A 381 -20.86 -31.76 16.71
C LYS A 381 -20.64 -31.03 15.42
N MET A 382 -20.24 -31.76 14.38
CA MET A 382 -20.04 -31.20 13.06
C MET A 382 -21.35 -30.86 12.35
N LEU A 383 -21.42 -29.71 11.70
CA LEU A 383 -22.57 -29.25 10.90
C LEU A 383 -22.64 -29.96 9.53
N ASP A 384 -21.50 -30.39 9.03
CA ASP A 384 -21.34 -31.04 7.73
C ASP A 384 -20.28 -32.15 7.87
N MET A 385 -20.63 -33.35 7.43
CA MET A 385 -19.78 -34.55 7.49
C MET A 385 -19.47 -35.12 6.11
N ASN A 386 -19.86 -34.45 5.04
CA ASN A 386 -19.59 -34.89 3.68
C ASN A 386 -18.17 -34.49 3.24
N PHE A 387 -17.20 -35.36 3.52
CA PHE A 387 -15.78 -35.20 3.20
C PHE A 387 -15.28 -36.35 2.27
N PRO A 388 -15.82 -36.52 1.05
CA PRO A 388 -15.57 -37.68 0.22
C PRO A 388 -14.10 -37.84 -0.22
N THR A 389 -13.32 -36.77 -0.15
CA THR A 389 -11.91 -36.76 -0.57
C THR A 389 -10.93 -36.86 0.60
N VAL A 390 -11.40 -36.88 1.85
CA VAL A 390 -10.55 -36.96 3.04
C VAL A 390 -10.40 -38.43 3.47
N ASP A 391 -9.19 -38.96 3.40
CA ASP A 391 -8.86 -40.28 3.98
C ASP A 391 -8.57 -40.10 5.48
N PRO A 392 -9.34 -40.72 6.39
CA PRO A 392 -9.09 -40.63 7.82
C PRO A 392 -7.69 -41.09 8.26
N LYS A 393 -7.00 -41.94 7.45
CA LYS A 393 -5.64 -42.43 7.74
C LYS A 393 -4.54 -41.43 7.35
N ASP A 394 -4.79 -40.59 6.33
CA ASP A 394 -3.90 -39.50 5.92
C ASP A 394 -4.74 -38.30 5.42
N PRO A 395 -5.37 -37.58 6.38
CA PRO A 395 -6.39 -36.57 6.05
C PRO A 395 -5.86 -35.36 5.28
N TYR A 396 -4.56 -35.20 5.19
CA TYR A 396 -3.91 -34.09 4.49
C TYR A 396 -3.36 -34.48 3.11
N ALA A 397 -3.44 -35.76 2.71
CA ALA A 397 -3.06 -36.16 1.36
C ALA A 397 -4.08 -35.65 0.33
N PHE A 398 -3.57 -35.11 -0.77
CA PHE A 398 -4.41 -34.82 -1.93
C PHE A 398 -4.82 -36.09 -2.63
N THR A 399 -6.05 -36.16 -3.14
CA THR A 399 -6.40 -37.17 -4.17
C THR A 399 -5.65 -36.85 -5.46
N PRO A 400 -5.54 -37.79 -6.39
CA PRO A 400 -4.92 -37.53 -7.71
C PRO A 400 -5.56 -36.34 -8.44
N GLU A 401 -6.89 -36.18 -8.35
CA GLU A 401 -7.63 -35.08 -8.96
C GLU A 401 -7.34 -33.76 -8.29
N GLU A 402 -7.32 -33.71 -6.96
CA GLU A 402 -6.96 -32.52 -6.20
C GLU A 402 -5.52 -32.07 -6.49
N ALA A 403 -4.59 -33.02 -6.60
CA ALA A 403 -3.20 -32.73 -6.96
C ALA A 403 -3.07 -32.14 -8.38
N ASP A 404 -3.78 -32.70 -9.39
CA ASP A 404 -3.80 -32.15 -10.75
C ASP A 404 -4.38 -30.73 -10.79
N ILE A 405 -5.48 -30.51 -10.08
CA ILE A 405 -6.10 -29.17 -9.98
C ILE A 405 -5.12 -28.17 -9.38
N MET A 406 -4.49 -28.51 -8.26
CA MET A 406 -3.56 -27.61 -7.57
C MET A 406 -2.31 -27.32 -8.41
N GLU A 407 -1.78 -28.29 -9.14
CA GLU A 407 -0.66 -28.11 -10.07
C GLU A 407 -1.04 -27.19 -11.25
N ARG A 408 -2.26 -27.31 -11.77
CA ARG A 408 -2.77 -26.42 -12.82
C ARG A 408 -2.97 -25.00 -12.32
N LEU A 409 -3.54 -24.85 -11.13
CA LEU A 409 -3.72 -23.54 -10.49
C LEU A 409 -2.38 -22.89 -10.17
N GLU A 410 -1.40 -23.63 -9.59
CA GLU A 410 -0.05 -23.11 -9.35
C GLU A 410 0.56 -22.55 -10.64
N ARG A 411 0.51 -23.33 -11.73
CA ARG A 411 1.01 -22.87 -13.03
C ARG A 411 0.25 -21.64 -13.54
N ALA A 412 -1.07 -21.58 -13.36
CA ALA A 412 -1.88 -20.45 -13.81
C ALA A 412 -1.52 -19.17 -13.05
N PHE A 413 -1.42 -19.21 -11.71
CA PHE A 413 -1.02 -18.07 -10.89
C PHE A 413 0.40 -17.61 -11.21
N MET A 414 1.36 -18.51 -11.32
CA MET A 414 2.76 -18.19 -11.61
C MET A 414 2.98 -17.63 -13.01
N ASN A 415 2.17 -18.03 -13.99
CA ASN A 415 2.32 -17.60 -15.39
C ASN A 415 1.36 -16.46 -15.80
N CYS A 416 0.48 -16.01 -14.91
CA CYS A 416 -0.39 -14.86 -15.17
C CYS A 416 0.44 -13.59 -15.24
N GLU A 417 0.70 -13.07 -16.44
CA GLU A 417 1.57 -11.89 -16.65
C GLU A 417 1.07 -10.66 -15.87
N LYS A 418 -0.23 -10.40 -15.91
CA LYS A 418 -0.83 -9.26 -15.21
C LYS A 418 -0.63 -9.37 -13.70
N LEU A 419 -0.88 -10.55 -13.11
CA LEU A 419 -0.67 -10.78 -11.68
C LEU A 419 0.82 -10.61 -11.32
N GLN A 420 1.74 -11.16 -12.13
CA GLN A 420 3.17 -11.01 -11.91
C GLN A 420 3.64 -9.56 -12.01
N GLN A 421 3.06 -8.74 -12.89
CA GLN A 421 3.34 -7.30 -12.95
C GLN A 421 2.88 -6.57 -11.68
N HIS A 422 1.70 -6.91 -11.15
CA HIS A 422 1.19 -6.39 -9.89
C HIS A 422 2.11 -6.76 -8.71
N MET A 423 2.56 -8.01 -8.64
CA MET A 423 3.49 -8.45 -7.58
C MET A 423 4.85 -7.76 -7.69
N LYS A 424 5.40 -7.59 -8.90
CA LYS A 424 6.62 -6.80 -9.10
C LYS A 424 6.47 -5.36 -8.63
N PHE A 425 5.30 -4.76 -8.84
CA PHE A 425 5.01 -3.42 -8.32
C PHE A 425 4.97 -3.41 -6.79
N LEU A 426 4.27 -4.36 -6.14
CA LEU A 426 4.23 -4.48 -4.68
C LEU A 426 5.63 -4.70 -4.09
N LEU A 427 6.47 -5.52 -4.72
CA LEU A 427 7.86 -5.73 -4.29
C LEU A 427 8.73 -4.48 -4.46
N ALA A 428 8.52 -3.71 -5.53
CA ALA A 428 9.32 -2.53 -5.83
C ALA A 428 8.91 -1.28 -5.01
N LYS A 429 7.62 -1.15 -4.70
CA LYS A 429 7.03 0.01 -4.02
C LYS A 429 6.58 -0.28 -2.59
N GLY A 430 6.65 -1.54 -2.16
CA GLY A 430 6.12 -1.98 -0.88
C GLY A 430 7.16 -2.58 0.06
N SER A 431 6.73 -2.68 1.33
CA SER A 431 7.44 -3.30 2.45
C SER A 431 6.45 -3.58 3.58
N LEU A 432 6.87 -4.30 4.62
CA LEU A 432 6.03 -4.54 5.80
C LEU A 432 5.84 -3.29 6.67
N TYR A 433 6.76 -2.35 6.63
CA TYR A 433 6.66 -1.05 7.31
C TYR A 433 7.42 0.02 6.54
N LYS A 434 7.13 1.27 6.86
CA LYS A 434 7.89 2.42 6.35
C LYS A 434 7.97 3.53 7.40
N VAL A 435 9.13 4.16 7.48
CA VAL A 435 9.29 5.43 8.17
C VAL A 435 9.33 6.53 7.11
N TYR A 436 8.45 7.51 7.22
CA TYR A 436 8.37 8.62 6.26
C TYR A 436 7.88 9.91 6.92
N ASN A 437 8.63 10.97 6.80
CA ASN A 437 8.31 12.30 7.35
C ASN A 437 7.85 12.25 8.81
N ASN A 438 8.61 11.55 9.64
CA ASN A 438 8.37 11.36 11.08
C ASN A 438 7.10 10.56 11.40
N ASN A 439 6.59 9.78 10.44
CA ASN A 439 5.50 8.84 10.64
C ASN A 439 6.01 7.41 10.44
N LEU A 440 5.59 6.51 11.33
CA LEU A 440 5.80 5.06 11.21
C LEU A 440 4.53 4.42 10.66
N LEU A 441 4.64 3.78 9.50
CA LEU A 441 3.56 3.15 8.78
C LEU A 441 3.73 1.63 8.84
N TYR A 442 2.70 0.90 9.25
CA TYR A 442 2.59 -0.55 9.13
C TYR A 442 1.11 -0.95 9.17
N HIS A 443 0.77 -2.08 8.56
CA HIS A 443 -0.62 -2.47 8.40
C HIS A 443 -1.29 -2.89 9.71
N GLY A 444 -0.76 -3.90 10.40
CA GLY A 444 -1.41 -4.56 11.55
C GLY A 444 -0.91 -4.10 12.92
N CYS A 445 0.01 -4.85 13.51
CA CYS A 445 0.49 -4.62 14.88
C CYS A 445 1.99 -4.90 15.04
N VAL A 446 2.61 -4.37 16.08
CA VAL A 446 3.91 -4.86 16.56
C VAL A 446 3.64 -5.93 17.62
N PRO A 447 4.05 -7.21 17.43
CA PRO A 447 3.79 -8.26 18.39
C PRO A 447 4.38 -7.95 19.78
N LEU A 448 3.53 -7.92 20.80
CA LEU A 448 3.89 -7.60 22.19
C LEU A 448 3.53 -8.75 23.14
N ASN A 449 4.21 -8.80 24.26
CA ASN A 449 3.84 -9.53 25.46
C ASN A 449 2.81 -8.73 26.28
N GLU A 450 2.15 -9.36 27.25
CA GLU A 450 1.16 -8.73 28.13
C GLU A 450 1.73 -7.55 28.95
N ASP A 451 3.03 -7.49 29.18
CA ASP A 451 3.72 -6.39 29.87
C ASP A 451 4.13 -5.24 28.93
N GLY A 452 3.78 -5.31 27.65
CA GLY A 452 4.11 -4.31 26.62
C GLY A 452 5.55 -4.40 26.10
N THR A 453 6.32 -5.40 26.47
CA THR A 453 7.63 -5.67 25.85
C THR A 453 7.47 -6.34 24.49
N PHE A 454 8.46 -6.19 23.58
CA PHE A 454 8.43 -6.84 22.28
C PHE A 454 8.47 -8.36 22.43
N LYS A 455 7.50 -9.06 21.81
CA LYS A 455 7.46 -10.52 21.75
C LYS A 455 8.64 -11.03 20.93
N GLU A 456 9.39 -11.96 21.49
CA GLU A 456 10.45 -12.66 20.78
C GLU A 456 9.85 -13.81 19.96
N VAL A 457 10.14 -13.82 18.67
CA VAL A 457 9.59 -14.78 17.70
C VAL A 457 10.75 -15.53 17.05
N GLU A 458 10.66 -16.86 17.02
CA GLU A 458 11.63 -17.69 16.33
C GLU A 458 11.25 -17.87 14.86
N ILE A 459 12.19 -17.51 13.96
CA ILE A 459 12.06 -17.68 12.51
C ILE A 459 13.26 -18.51 12.05
N TYR A 460 12.99 -19.74 11.61
CA TYR A 460 14.01 -20.68 11.12
C TYR A 460 15.24 -20.81 12.05
N GLY A 461 14.98 -21.04 13.36
CA GLY A 461 15.99 -21.26 14.37
C GLY A 461 16.72 -20.01 14.89
N LYS A 462 16.26 -18.81 14.52
CA LYS A 462 16.78 -17.53 15.05
C LYS A 462 15.65 -16.69 15.62
N LYS A 463 15.96 -15.98 16.70
CA LYS A 463 15.01 -15.16 17.44
C LYS A 463 15.07 -13.71 17.00
N TYR A 464 13.90 -13.12 16.78
CA TYR A 464 13.71 -11.74 16.32
C TYR A 464 12.59 -11.08 17.11
N LYS A 465 12.64 -9.76 17.28
CA LYS A 465 11.60 -8.95 17.91
C LYS A 465 11.59 -7.54 17.35
N GLY A 466 10.51 -6.81 17.55
CA GLY A 466 10.37 -5.42 17.12
C GLY A 466 10.68 -5.23 15.64
N LYS A 467 11.50 -4.23 15.30
CA LYS A 467 11.91 -3.93 13.93
C LYS A 467 12.63 -5.08 13.23
N ALA A 468 13.49 -5.82 13.97
CA ALA A 468 14.24 -6.93 13.38
C ALA A 468 13.30 -8.06 12.90
N LEU A 469 12.15 -8.27 13.55
CA LEU A 469 11.13 -9.21 13.09
C LEU A 469 10.52 -8.75 11.75
N TYR A 470 10.19 -7.49 11.61
CA TYR A 470 9.70 -6.94 10.33
C TYR A 470 10.74 -7.10 9.22
N ASP A 471 12.01 -6.75 9.49
CA ASP A 471 13.09 -6.80 8.51
C ASP A 471 13.33 -8.25 8.00
N ILE A 472 13.29 -9.26 8.88
CA ILE A 472 13.49 -10.64 8.45
C ILE A 472 12.29 -11.20 7.69
N LEU A 473 11.06 -10.88 8.11
CA LEU A 473 9.86 -11.30 7.39
C LEU A 473 9.78 -10.67 5.99
N ASP A 474 10.06 -9.37 5.86
CA ASP A 474 10.16 -8.68 4.55
C ASP A 474 11.21 -9.36 3.65
N ASN A 475 12.35 -9.71 4.21
CA ASN A 475 13.41 -10.41 3.46
C ASN A 475 12.92 -11.76 2.93
N TYR A 476 12.19 -12.56 3.73
CA TYR A 476 11.67 -13.85 3.27
C TYR A 476 10.57 -13.70 2.22
N VAL A 477 9.69 -12.72 2.33
CA VAL A 477 8.72 -12.40 1.27
C VAL A 477 9.44 -12.17 -0.06
N ARG A 478 10.49 -11.34 -0.06
CA ARG A 478 11.29 -11.10 -1.28
C ARG A 478 12.00 -12.35 -1.77
N LYS A 479 12.58 -13.16 -0.88
CA LYS A 479 13.23 -14.43 -1.25
C LYS A 479 12.27 -15.39 -1.96
N GLY A 480 11.01 -15.44 -1.57
CA GLY A 480 9.97 -16.24 -2.24
C GLY A 480 9.86 -15.99 -3.75
N PHE A 481 10.21 -14.76 -4.19
CA PHE A 481 10.20 -14.38 -5.61
C PHE A 481 11.56 -14.47 -6.29
N VAL A 482 12.65 -14.04 -5.61
CA VAL A 482 13.92 -13.76 -6.29
C VAL A 482 15.07 -14.71 -5.92
N ALA A 483 14.92 -15.55 -4.88
CA ALA A 483 15.98 -16.45 -4.48
C ALA A 483 16.31 -17.47 -5.59
N VAL A 484 17.58 -17.57 -5.93
CA VAL A 484 18.09 -18.55 -6.91
C VAL A 484 18.09 -19.95 -6.29
N ASP A 485 18.48 -20.05 -5.01
CA ASP A 485 18.43 -21.30 -4.26
C ASP A 485 16.96 -21.72 -4.03
N LYS A 486 16.65 -22.98 -4.41
CA LYS A 486 15.29 -23.50 -4.31
C LYS A 486 14.79 -23.60 -2.86
N VAL A 487 15.65 -24.00 -1.94
CA VAL A 487 15.28 -24.19 -0.52
C VAL A 487 14.95 -22.84 0.10
N GLU A 488 15.79 -21.81 -0.14
CA GLU A 488 15.52 -20.45 0.33
C GLU A 488 14.26 -19.84 -0.31
N ARG A 489 13.98 -20.17 -1.57
CA ARG A 489 12.76 -19.75 -2.25
C ARG A 489 11.51 -20.38 -1.64
N GLU A 490 11.53 -21.69 -1.38
CA GLU A 490 10.42 -22.41 -0.72
C GLU A 490 10.19 -21.88 0.71
N LYS A 491 11.26 -21.66 1.49
CA LYS A 491 11.14 -20.98 2.79
C LYS A 491 10.46 -19.62 2.68
N GLY A 492 10.79 -18.84 1.66
CA GLY A 492 10.14 -17.56 1.41
C GLY A 492 8.66 -17.69 1.05
N ARG A 493 8.29 -18.71 0.26
CA ARG A 493 6.90 -19.01 -0.09
C ARG A 493 6.10 -19.44 1.14
N ASP A 494 6.61 -20.38 1.91
CA ASP A 494 5.93 -20.87 3.13
C ASP A 494 5.87 -19.75 4.20
N MET A 495 6.84 -18.82 4.22
CA MET A 495 6.80 -17.64 5.09
C MET A 495 5.67 -16.67 4.72
N MET A 496 5.30 -16.51 3.44
CA MET A 496 4.14 -15.69 3.06
C MET A 496 2.84 -16.28 3.60
N TRP A 497 2.69 -17.61 3.58
CA TRP A 497 1.56 -18.26 4.25
C TRP A 497 1.60 -18.10 5.77
N TYR A 498 2.79 -18.19 6.41
CA TYR A 498 2.96 -17.91 7.84
C TYR A 498 2.50 -16.48 8.19
N ILE A 499 2.95 -15.48 7.43
CA ILE A 499 2.61 -14.07 7.65
C ILE A 499 1.09 -13.85 7.53
N TRP A 500 0.41 -14.58 6.65
CA TRP A 500 -1.03 -14.49 6.45
C TRP A 500 -1.84 -14.80 7.70
N LEU A 501 -1.48 -15.79 8.51
CA LEU A 501 -2.35 -16.32 9.55
C LEU A 501 -1.72 -16.66 10.92
N ASN A 502 -0.38 -16.57 11.06
CA ASN A 502 0.25 -16.93 12.32
C ASN A 502 0.05 -15.86 13.41
N GLU A 503 -0.14 -16.29 14.66
CA GLU A 503 -0.35 -15.42 15.82
C GLU A 503 0.79 -14.43 16.08
N ASN A 504 2.01 -14.77 15.65
CA ASN A 504 3.22 -13.96 15.80
C ASN A 504 3.46 -13.05 14.59
N SER A 505 2.58 -13.11 13.58
CA SER A 505 2.67 -12.25 12.41
C SER A 505 2.27 -10.81 12.76
N PRO A 506 3.08 -9.82 12.39
CA PRO A 506 2.73 -8.42 12.58
C PRO A 506 1.56 -7.96 11.71
N LEU A 507 1.18 -8.75 10.67
CA LEU A 507 0.07 -8.41 9.79
C LEU A 507 -1.26 -9.02 10.24
N PHE A 508 -1.23 -10.14 10.99
CA PHE A 508 -2.45 -10.83 11.40
C PHE A 508 -2.88 -10.45 12.84
N GLY A 509 -1.96 -10.52 13.80
CA GLY A 509 -2.16 -10.03 15.17
C GLY A 509 -3.31 -10.66 15.97
N LYS A 510 -3.60 -11.96 15.74
CA LYS A 510 -4.60 -12.75 16.47
C LYS A 510 -4.06 -14.15 16.73
N ASP A 511 -4.62 -14.83 17.75
CA ASP A 511 -4.19 -16.17 18.17
C ASP A 511 -4.44 -17.24 17.12
N LYS A 512 -5.49 -17.13 16.34
CA LYS A 512 -5.87 -18.09 15.30
C LYS A 512 -6.75 -17.43 14.24
N MET A 513 -6.81 -18.06 13.06
CA MET A 513 -7.80 -17.79 12.03
C MET A 513 -8.87 -18.90 12.08
N ALA A 514 -10.02 -18.62 12.66
CA ALA A 514 -11.10 -19.58 12.92
C ALA A 514 -11.91 -19.93 11.65
N THR A 515 -11.26 -20.27 10.55
CA THR A 515 -11.92 -20.56 9.26
C THR A 515 -12.66 -21.88 9.29
N PHE A 516 -12.02 -22.94 9.76
CA PHE A 516 -12.60 -24.27 9.85
C PHE A 516 -13.82 -24.27 10.80
N GLU A 517 -13.64 -23.69 11.98
CA GLU A 517 -14.67 -23.62 13.00
C GLU A 517 -15.93 -22.89 12.50
N ARG A 518 -15.74 -21.80 11.77
CA ARG A 518 -16.85 -21.01 11.22
C ARG A 518 -17.67 -21.74 10.14
N TYR A 519 -17.11 -22.73 9.49
CA TYR A 519 -17.82 -23.56 8.53
C TYR A 519 -18.51 -24.75 9.22
N PHE A 520 -17.82 -25.42 10.12
CA PHE A 520 -18.24 -26.75 10.55
C PHE A 520 -18.77 -26.85 11.97
N LEU A 521 -18.66 -25.79 12.79
CA LEU A 521 -19.15 -25.78 14.17
C LEU A 521 -20.20 -24.71 14.40
N ALA A 522 -21.21 -25.04 15.21
CA ALA A 522 -22.26 -24.09 15.56
C ALA A 522 -21.87 -23.19 16.75
N GLU A 523 -20.99 -23.67 17.60
CA GLU A 523 -20.60 -23.05 18.86
C GLU A 523 -19.77 -21.80 18.64
N LYS A 524 -20.33 -20.64 18.91
CA LYS A 524 -19.70 -19.33 18.66
C LYS A 524 -18.42 -19.07 19.45
N GLU A 525 -18.24 -19.74 20.59
CA GLU A 525 -17.01 -19.66 21.36
C GLU A 525 -15.80 -20.19 20.55
N THR A 526 -16.01 -21.19 19.69
CA THR A 526 -14.94 -21.73 18.80
C THR A 526 -14.53 -20.74 17.71
N HIS A 527 -15.43 -19.81 17.36
CA HIS A 527 -15.19 -18.76 16.37
C HIS A 527 -14.42 -17.54 16.91
N LYS A 528 -14.19 -17.49 18.24
CA LYS A 528 -13.53 -16.35 18.87
C LYS A 528 -12.04 -16.37 18.55
N GLU A 529 -11.56 -15.21 18.12
CA GLU A 529 -10.15 -14.91 17.83
C GLU A 529 -9.65 -13.87 18.84
N ILE A 530 -8.60 -14.21 19.59
CA ILE A 530 -8.03 -13.33 20.62
C ILE A 530 -6.98 -12.45 19.99
N LYS A 531 -7.11 -11.14 20.14
CA LYS A 531 -6.16 -10.17 19.59
C LYS A 531 -4.84 -10.18 20.37
N ASN A 532 -3.73 -9.87 19.69
CA ASN A 532 -2.44 -9.64 20.30
C ASN A 532 -2.52 -8.56 21.39
N PRO A 533 -1.76 -8.63 22.49
CA PRO A 533 -1.73 -7.63 23.55
C PRO A 533 -1.50 -6.19 23.07
N TYR A 534 -0.87 -6.00 21.92
CA TYR A 534 -0.73 -4.70 21.25
C TYR A 534 -2.05 -3.92 21.20
N TYR A 535 -3.15 -4.58 20.85
CA TYR A 535 -4.47 -3.93 20.71
C TYR A 535 -5.09 -3.47 22.03
N ASN A 536 -4.59 -3.96 23.17
CA ASN A 536 -5.00 -3.50 24.49
C ASN A 536 -4.15 -2.30 24.98
N MET A 537 -3.07 -1.96 24.24
CA MET A 537 -2.07 -0.95 24.64
C MET A 537 -2.06 0.30 23.75
N LEU A 538 -3.08 0.48 22.90
CA LEU A 538 -3.14 1.60 21.96
C LEU A 538 -3.23 2.99 22.63
N GLU A 539 -3.63 3.04 23.90
CA GLU A 539 -3.66 4.26 24.72
C GLU A 539 -2.49 4.34 25.72
N ASN A 540 -1.51 3.43 25.64
CA ASN A 540 -0.34 3.44 26.51
C ASN A 540 0.82 4.18 25.83
N GLU A 541 1.09 5.39 26.27
CA GLU A 541 2.10 6.28 25.69
C GLU A 541 3.51 5.69 25.77
N GLU A 542 3.89 5.06 26.88
CA GLU A 542 5.23 4.46 27.04
C GLU A 542 5.49 3.32 26.05
N VAL A 543 4.47 2.52 25.76
CA VAL A 543 4.54 1.44 24.76
C VAL A 543 4.68 2.01 23.37
N LEU A 544 3.87 3.02 23.00
CA LEU A 544 3.95 3.67 21.69
C LEU A 544 5.30 4.37 21.49
N ASP A 545 5.82 5.02 22.51
CA ASP A 545 7.15 5.64 22.49
C ASP A 545 8.26 4.61 22.28
N ARG A 546 8.15 3.46 22.94
CA ARG A 546 9.10 2.34 22.77
C ARG A 546 9.06 1.82 21.33
N ILE A 547 7.88 1.68 20.75
CA ILE A 547 7.71 1.28 19.34
C ILE A 547 8.38 2.31 18.42
N LEU A 548 8.10 3.59 18.59
CA LEU A 548 8.71 4.64 17.75
C LEU A 548 10.23 4.61 17.80
N ARG A 549 10.83 4.52 19.01
CA ARG A 549 12.29 4.43 19.17
C ARG A 549 12.88 3.17 18.54
N GLU A 550 12.20 2.02 18.65
CA GLU A 550 12.63 0.78 18.01
C GLU A 550 12.77 0.91 16.49
N PHE A 551 11.87 1.70 15.87
CA PHE A 551 11.92 1.98 14.44
C PHE A 551 12.77 3.22 14.08
N GLY A 552 13.51 3.77 15.04
CA GLY A 552 14.46 4.87 14.82
C GLY A 552 13.83 6.26 14.78
N LEU A 553 12.69 6.43 15.40
CA LEU A 553 12.01 7.73 15.51
C LEU A 553 12.08 8.26 16.95
N GLU A 554 12.30 9.56 17.07
CA GLU A 554 12.06 10.26 18.34
C GLU A 554 10.55 10.44 18.53
N PRO A 555 10.00 10.05 19.71
CA PRO A 555 8.56 10.05 19.93
C PRO A 555 7.91 11.42 19.83
N GLU A 556 8.67 12.49 20.14
CA GLU A 556 8.15 13.85 20.10
C GLU A 556 7.80 14.26 18.65
N GLY A 557 6.53 14.47 18.41
CA GLY A 557 6.01 14.86 17.10
C GLY A 557 5.98 13.75 16.06
N ALA A 558 6.33 12.52 16.43
CA ALA A 558 6.17 11.34 15.58
C ALA A 558 4.77 10.72 15.74
N HIS A 559 4.32 10.02 14.71
CA HIS A 559 3.02 9.34 14.70
C HIS A 559 3.17 7.91 14.18
N ILE A 560 2.35 7.01 14.72
CA ILE A 560 2.12 5.67 14.16
C ILE A 560 0.83 5.73 13.36
N ILE A 561 0.83 5.18 12.15
CA ILE A 561 -0.34 5.11 11.28
C ILE A 561 -0.53 3.66 10.85
N ASN A 562 -1.67 3.06 11.19
CA ASN A 562 -1.98 1.68 10.86
C ASN A 562 -3.46 1.46 10.49
N GLY A 563 -3.81 0.22 10.10
CA GLY A 563 -5.14 -0.23 9.70
C GLY A 563 -5.52 -1.57 10.34
N HIS A 564 -6.02 -2.52 9.51
CA HIS A 564 -6.31 -3.92 9.81
C HIS A 564 -7.50 -4.18 10.76
N VAL A 565 -7.68 -3.39 11.80
CA VAL A 565 -8.79 -3.54 12.74
C VAL A 565 -9.72 -2.34 12.61
N PRO A 566 -10.90 -2.53 12.01
CA PRO A 566 -11.82 -1.43 11.74
C PRO A 566 -12.23 -0.68 13.00
N VAL A 567 -12.19 0.63 12.94
CA VAL A 567 -12.68 1.53 13.98
C VAL A 567 -14.20 1.57 13.93
N LYS A 568 -14.84 1.20 15.04
CA LYS A 568 -16.30 1.21 15.17
C LYS A 568 -16.82 2.62 15.49
N SER A 569 -16.76 3.52 14.53
CA SER A 569 -17.20 4.92 14.70
C SER A 569 -18.66 5.02 15.13
N LYS A 570 -19.51 4.09 14.69
CA LYS A 570 -20.91 3.97 15.11
C LYS A 570 -21.05 3.76 16.61
N ASP A 571 -20.11 3.04 17.22
CA ASP A 571 -20.09 2.75 18.66
C ASP A 571 -19.33 3.85 19.45
N GLY A 572 -18.92 4.95 18.78
CA GLY A 572 -18.19 6.07 19.37
C GLY A 572 -16.69 5.84 19.52
N GLU A 573 -16.13 4.80 18.88
CA GLU A 573 -14.70 4.55 18.89
C GLU A 573 -13.96 5.63 18.09
N SER A 574 -12.89 6.19 18.68
CA SER A 574 -12.06 7.19 18.02
C SER A 574 -10.92 6.53 17.23
N PRO A 575 -10.66 6.95 15.98
CA PRO A 575 -9.47 6.57 15.23
C PRO A 575 -8.17 7.16 15.82
N LEU A 576 -8.28 8.18 16.66
CA LEU A 576 -7.16 8.83 17.32
C LEU A 576 -6.94 8.20 18.67
N LYS A 577 -5.80 7.55 18.86
CA LYS A 577 -5.38 6.92 20.09
C LYS A 577 -4.23 7.71 20.72
N CYS A 578 -4.17 7.69 22.04
CA CYS A 578 -3.11 8.37 22.81
C CYS A 578 -2.88 9.81 22.35
N GLY A 579 -3.95 10.62 22.32
CA GLY A 579 -3.87 12.02 21.91
C GLY A 579 -3.42 12.25 20.46
N GLY A 580 -3.53 11.25 19.58
CA GLY A 580 -3.11 11.31 18.18
C GLY A 580 -1.68 10.82 17.92
N LYS A 581 -1.01 10.22 18.90
CA LYS A 581 0.28 9.55 18.71
C LYS A 581 0.13 8.30 17.82
N LEU A 582 -1.00 7.59 17.93
CA LEU A 582 -1.39 6.51 17.04
C LEU A 582 -2.70 6.87 16.32
N LEU A 583 -2.72 6.61 15.02
CA LEU A 583 -3.82 6.87 14.11
C LEU A 583 -4.23 5.55 13.46
N VAL A 584 -5.37 4.98 13.88
CA VAL A 584 -5.96 3.79 13.24
C VAL A 584 -6.89 4.27 12.15
N ILE A 585 -6.48 4.17 10.87
CA ILE A 585 -7.23 4.73 9.75
C ILE A 585 -8.09 3.72 8.98
N ASP A 586 -8.30 2.52 9.53
CA ASP A 586 -9.27 1.57 9.00
C ASP A 586 -10.69 2.00 9.38
N GLY A 587 -11.42 2.51 8.43
CA GLY A 587 -12.82 2.92 8.57
C GLY A 587 -13.78 1.98 7.84
N GLY A 588 -13.28 0.86 7.30
CA GLY A 588 -14.08 -0.13 6.60
C GLY A 588 -14.52 0.30 5.20
N PHE A 589 -13.59 0.53 4.27
CA PHE A 589 -13.89 0.78 2.84
C PHE A 589 -14.77 -0.31 2.27
N SER A 590 -14.52 -1.57 2.65
CA SER A 590 -15.33 -2.71 2.22
C SER A 590 -16.79 -2.56 2.61
N ARG A 591 -17.69 -2.66 1.64
CA ARG A 591 -19.16 -2.64 1.84
C ARG A 591 -19.64 -3.63 2.92
N ALA A 592 -18.90 -4.75 3.07
CA ALA A 592 -19.21 -5.77 4.06
C ALA A 592 -19.09 -5.26 5.52
N TYR A 593 -18.28 -4.22 5.76
CA TYR A 593 -18.03 -3.66 7.10
C TYR A 593 -18.74 -2.32 7.35
N GLN A 594 -19.20 -1.61 6.32
CA GLN A 594 -19.82 -0.28 6.47
C GLN A 594 -21.03 -0.27 7.41
N LYS A 595 -21.75 -1.39 7.52
CA LYS A 595 -22.87 -1.54 8.49
C LYS A 595 -22.38 -1.57 9.96
N GLU A 596 -21.17 -2.04 10.18
CA GLU A 596 -20.56 -2.16 11.52
C GLU A 596 -19.80 -0.87 11.89
N THR A 597 -19.08 -0.29 10.96
CA THR A 597 -18.26 0.92 11.18
C THR A 597 -19.09 2.20 11.17
N GLY A 598 -20.14 2.26 10.35
CA GLY A 598 -20.98 3.44 10.14
C GLY A 598 -20.43 4.44 9.13
N ILE A 599 -19.24 4.19 8.58
CA ILE A 599 -18.57 5.03 7.55
C ILE A 599 -17.97 4.13 6.47
N ALA A 600 -17.49 4.74 5.39
CA ALA A 600 -16.86 4.05 4.26
C ALA A 600 -15.36 4.35 4.15
N GLY A 601 -14.66 4.44 5.26
CA GLY A 601 -13.21 4.60 5.30
C GLY A 601 -12.74 5.98 5.77
N TYR A 602 -11.45 6.04 6.05
CA TYR A 602 -10.74 7.29 6.37
C TYR A 602 -9.68 7.59 5.31
N THR A 603 -9.41 8.88 5.12
CA THR A 603 -8.15 9.36 4.55
C THR A 603 -7.47 10.25 5.57
N LEU A 604 -6.24 9.92 5.95
CA LEU A 604 -5.40 10.85 6.67
C LEU A 604 -4.66 11.72 5.65
N ILE A 605 -4.67 13.04 5.85
CA ILE A 605 -4.04 14.03 4.98
C ILE A 605 -2.96 14.73 5.79
N TYR A 606 -1.71 14.65 5.35
CA TYR A 606 -0.59 15.38 5.94
C TYR A 606 -0.08 16.44 4.99
N ASN A 607 -0.32 17.70 5.31
CA ASN A 607 0.10 18.84 4.52
C ASN A 607 1.02 19.79 5.32
N SER A 608 1.30 20.97 4.77
CA SER A 608 2.16 21.96 5.43
C SER A 608 1.59 22.58 6.72
N TYR A 609 0.31 22.39 7.00
CA TYR A 609 -0.36 22.88 8.21
C TYR A 609 -0.57 21.82 9.29
N GLY A 610 -0.31 20.55 8.98
CA GLY A 610 -0.44 19.45 9.93
C GLY A 610 -1.24 18.26 9.39
N LEU A 611 -1.85 17.51 10.29
CA LEU A 611 -2.61 16.29 10.03
C LEU A 611 -4.11 16.57 10.10
N ILE A 612 -4.83 16.12 9.08
CA ILE A 612 -6.28 16.20 8.94
C ILE A 612 -6.82 14.81 8.66
N LEU A 613 -7.79 14.34 9.43
CA LEU A 613 -8.49 13.10 9.17
C LEU A 613 -9.81 13.39 8.48
N ALA A 614 -10.03 12.80 7.32
CA ALA A 614 -11.28 12.85 6.58
C ALA A 614 -12.01 11.49 6.69
N ALA A 615 -13.20 11.48 7.28
CA ALA A 615 -14.10 10.33 7.30
C ALA A 615 -15.02 10.40 6.08
N HIS A 616 -15.20 9.29 5.37
CA HIS A 616 -15.98 9.22 4.14
C HIS A 616 -17.32 8.53 4.37
N ASP A 617 -18.40 9.12 3.86
CA ASP A 617 -19.69 8.45 3.75
C ASP A 617 -19.67 7.34 2.68
N PRO A 618 -20.57 6.36 2.74
CA PRO A 618 -20.69 5.32 1.73
C PRO A 618 -20.86 5.89 0.32
N PHE A 619 -20.09 5.37 -0.63
CA PHE A 619 -20.15 5.74 -2.03
C PHE A 619 -21.18 4.89 -2.76
N GLU A 620 -22.16 5.54 -3.42
CA GLU A 620 -23.21 4.83 -4.15
C GLU A 620 -22.66 4.16 -5.41
N SER A 621 -22.22 4.96 -6.38
CA SER A 621 -21.56 4.53 -7.62
C SER A 621 -20.97 5.73 -8.35
N THR A 622 -20.05 5.45 -9.27
CA THR A 622 -19.49 6.46 -10.21
C THR A 622 -20.58 7.11 -11.05
N GLU A 623 -21.54 6.32 -11.54
CA GLU A 623 -22.63 6.82 -12.36
C GLU A 623 -23.54 7.78 -11.59
N ALA A 624 -23.94 7.42 -10.37
CA ALA A 624 -24.72 8.28 -9.49
C ALA A 624 -23.98 9.57 -9.14
N ALA A 625 -22.68 9.52 -8.91
CA ALA A 625 -21.85 10.70 -8.64
C ALA A 625 -21.83 11.67 -9.81
N ILE A 626 -21.76 11.18 -11.05
CA ILE A 626 -21.78 12.01 -12.27
C ILE A 626 -23.18 12.59 -12.52
N GLU A 627 -24.24 11.79 -12.34
CA GLU A 627 -25.62 12.16 -12.63
C GLU A 627 -26.17 13.16 -11.63
N LYS A 628 -26.05 12.85 -10.35
CA LYS A 628 -26.56 13.68 -9.25
C LYS A 628 -25.61 14.80 -8.86
N GLU A 629 -24.43 14.87 -9.50
CA GLU A 629 -23.32 15.75 -9.09
C GLU A 629 -22.98 15.57 -7.62
N SER A 630 -23.20 14.36 -7.08
CA SER A 630 -22.95 14.03 -5.69
C SER A 630 -21.45 13.75 -5.47
N ASP A 631 -20.94 14.27 -4.36
CA ASP A 631 -19.59 13.94 -3.89
C ASP A 631 -19.71 13.06 -2.64
N ILE A 632 -18.70 12.25 -2.34
CA ILE A 632 -18.61 11.62 -1.02
C ILE A 632 -18.56 12.77 0.00
N HIS A 633 -19.56 12.83 0.86
CA HIS A 633 -19.51 13.73 1.99
C HIS A 633 -18.35 13.25 2.89
N SER A 634 -17.41 14.15 3.16
CA SER A 634 -16.26 13.86 3.99
C SER A 634 -16.21 14.83 5.15
N GLU A 635 -16.45 14.33 6.35
CA GLU A 635 -16.25 15.12 7.55
C GLU A 635 -14.75 15.18 7.87
N SER A 636 -14.19 16.37 7.85
CA SER A 636 -12.76 16.59 8.10
C SER A 636 -12.53 17.13 9.50
N ARG A 637 -11.71 16.41 10.29
CA ARG A 637 -11.29 16.80 11.63
C ARG A 637 -9.79 17.10 11.65
N MET A 638 -9.41 18.26 12.17
CA MET A 638 -8.01 18.57 12.43
C MET A 638 -7.49 17.67 13.56
N VAL A 639 -6.48 16.85 13.28
CA VAL A 639 -5.81 16.00 14.26
C VAL A 639 -4.72 16.75 14.98
N LYS A 640 -3.86 17.44 14.22
CA LYS A 640 -2.75 18.21 14.73
C LYS A 640 -2.52 19.44 13.88
N TRP A 641 -2.54 20.58 14.50
CA TRP A 641 -2.14 21.85 13.91
C TRP A 641 -0.68 22.15 14.26
N VAL A 642 0.10 22.63 13.28
CA VAL A 642 1.45 23.14 13.53
C VAL A 642 1.43 24.66 13.47
N PRO A 643 1.96 25.36 14.51
CA PRO A 643 1.94 26.83 14.57
C PRO A 643 2.70 27.46 13.39
N GLU A 644 3.83 26.87 13.03
CA GLU A 644 4.63 27.26 11.88
C GLU A 644 4.41 26.30 10.71
N ARG A 645 4.21 26.90 9.53
CA ARG A 645 3.97 26.13 8.32
C ARG A 645 5.19 25.29 7.95
N LYS A 646 5.04 23.97 7.89
CA LYS A 646 6.12 23.05 7.46
C LYS A 646 6.53 23.30 6.01
N CYS A 647 7.84 23.35 5.79
CA CYS A 647 8.46 23.47 4.49
C CYS A 647 9.04 22.12 4.00
N VAL A 648 9.48 22.09 2.76
CA VAL A 648 10.21 20.93 2.20
C VAL A 648 11.45 20.62 3.04
N GLY A 649 12.15 21.66 3.55
CA GLY A 649 13.31 21.51 4.42
C GLY A 649 13.09 20.71 5.71
N ASP A 650 11.82 20.55 6.14
CA ASP A 650 11.43 19.80 7.34
C ASP A 650 11.06 18.34 7.04
N THR A 651 11.24 17.89 5.80
CA THR A 651 10.86 16.57 5.31
C THR A 651 12.07 15.68 5.04
N ASP A 652 11.84 14.38 4.80
CA ASP A 652 12.89 13.44 4.40
C ASP A 652 13.54 13.85 3.07
N ILE A 653 12.71 14.27 2.09
CA ILE A 653 13.22 14.84 0.84
C ILE A 653 14.08 16.07 1.12
N GLY A 654 13.68 16.92 2.07
CA GLY A 654 14.48 18.07 2.48
C GLY A 654 15.83 17.67 3.07
N ARG A 655 15.90 16.57 3.84
CA ARG A 655 17.20 16.02 4.32
C ARG A 655 18.10 15.59 3.16
N GLU A 656 17.54 14.86 2.19
CA GLU A 656 18.28 14.45 0.98
C GLU A 656 18.79 15.66 0.18
N LEU A 657 17.97 16.70 0.01
CA LEU A 657 18.36 17.93 -0.66
C LEU A 657 19.49 18.66 0.09
N LYS A 658 19.43 18.74 1.41
CA LYS A 658 20.48 19.33 2.25
C LYS A 658 21.80 18.57 2.13
N GLU A 659 21.77 17.23 2.06
CA GLU A 659 22.99 16.46 1.81
C GLU A 659 23.54 16.72 0.39
N LYS A 660 22.69 16.80 -0.63
CA LYS A 660 23.10 17.16 -1.98
C LYS A 660 23.73 18.56 -2.06
N ILE A 661 23.18 19.54 -1.32
CA ILE A 661 23.76 20.88 -1.21
C ILE A 661 25.18 20.81 -0.63
N LYS A 662 25.36 20.10 0.49
CA LYS A 662 26.68 19.91 1.12
C LYS A 662 27.69 19.28 0.16
N ASP A 663 27.27 18.33 -0.66
CA ASP A 663 28.16 17.70 -1.65
C ASP A 663 28.52 18.65 -2.79
N LEU A 664 27.57 19.47 -3.25
CA LEU A 664 27.82 20.53 -4.24
C LEU A 664 28.74 21.64 -3.69
N GLU A 665 28.60 22.00 -2.40
CA GLU A 665 29.52 22.93 -1.75
C GLU A 665 30.96 22.38 -1.67
N LYS A 666 31.12 21.08 -1.39
CA LYS A 666 32.44 20.42 -1.49
C LYS A 666 33.00 20.47 -2.90
N LEU A 667 32.18 20.28 -3.92
CA LEU A 667 32.57 20.40 -5.32
C LEU A 667 32.99 21.83 -5.66
N LEU A 668 32.23 22.86 -5.25
CA LEU A 668 32.60 24.26 -5.42
C LEU A 668 33.95 24.57 -4.77
N ASN A 669 34.16 24.11 -3.53
CA ASN A 669 35.46 24.30 -2.86
C ASN A 669 36.58 23.59 -3.60
N ALA A 670 36.34 22.43 -4.23
CA ALA A 670 37.31 21.74 -5.06
C ALA A 670 37.67 22.55 -6.37
N TYR A 671 36.69 23.20 -6.98
CA TYR A 671 36.91 24.11 -8.11
C TYR A 671 37.70 25.35 -7.68
N TYR A 672 37.28 26.03 -6.60
CA TYR A 672 37.96 27.24 -6.11
C TYR A 672 39.41 26.99 -5.66
N SER A 673 39.70 25.80 -5.13
CA SER A 673 41.05 25.40 -4.72
C SER A 673 41.92 24.89 -5.86
N GLY A 674 41.35 24.70 -7.05
CA GLY A 674 42.04 24.08 -8.19
C GLY A 674 42.27 22.58 -8.05
N ALA A 675 41.63 21.91 -7.04
CA ALA A 675 41.74 20.47 -6.88
C ALA A 675 41.00 19.70 -8.02
N ILE A 676 39.97 20.30 -8.59
CA ILE A 676 39.25 19.82 -9.77
C ILE A 676 39.19 21.00 -10.76
N ALA A 677 39.48 20.76 -12.03
CA ALA A 677 39.36 21.76 -13.08
C ALA A 677 37.91 21.81 -13.61
N GLU A 678 37.42 23.03 -13.88
CA GLU A 678 36.15 23.20 -14.59
C GLU A 678 36.23 22.58 -15.99
N LYS A 679 35.18 21.94 -16.42
CA LYS A 679 35.07 21.41 -17.79
C LYS A 679 34.44 22.48 -18.69
N PHE A 680 35.11 22.82 -19.76
CA PHE A 680 34.58 23.76 -20.73
C PHE A 680 33.45 23.11 -21.52
N THR A 681 32.23 23.54 -21.26
CA THR A 681 31.07 23.16 -22.09
C THR A 681 30.84 24.24 -23.12
N ARG A 682 30.96 23.89 -24.41
CA ARG A 682 30.58 24.77 -25.51
C ARG A 682 29.08 24.93 -25.60
#